data_b901fed85f5a4485d602234ad092eb1e
#
_entry.id   b901fed85f5a4485d602234ad092eb1e
#
_cell.length_a   1.000
_cell.length_b   1.000
_cell.length_c   1.000
_cell.angle_alpha   90.00
_cell.angle_beta   90.00
_cell.angle_gamma   90.00
#
_symmetry.space_group_name_H-M   'P 1'
#
loop_
_entity.id
_entity.type
_entity.pdbx_description
1 polymer ?
#
loop_
_entity_poly.entity_id
_entity_poly.type
_entity_poly.pdbx_seq_one_letter_code
_entity_poly.pdbx_strand_id
1 'polypeptide(L)'
;MTQSKRLFAILFGSLVLAACGGGDKCLEDSCSTDGSDGDGDTVTSYSLSIALKSCSDITELSTCSVVADNILPADKPNLIESKLVDDKGNAISGAVIEAATKTYTDGTVGTIEPVTRKTTDSKGEASFLLVANDDSQSKTGEITLTATIPNTATTTSASQAFTFGQLDLTLELTASPTELPLKSTANLEIKVYSSGELYTSPVAITLASSCGASNKATLTSSVTTSNGVASATYQGSGTSGTCGVADEVRASMGDIIKSVTINNLTSPSSSILANDPTSQVIFTPASGFTDNTNITFKVTDAYGNAKSNESITFEFAGIENQNSDFEQYALTPAINTTDANGQAVVNVKAGAIPVPFRVIAYLTNKPEIRATSKPISVSMGFPDNDSFTFSAGRYNIEGAGYADETDTITMQLSDRFNNPVPDGTVVSFTTEGGSIKGDQDSDQGTTGSCITKNGLCNATLTSTNPKPDNGRVTVLAYVQGEESFFDVNGNKVFDQGDLIGVGSSQNASEVPTFMANANIVDVGEPYMDTNVDDGDAFIAKIDQFVDSNNNGSRDAGDGTYTGQLCSKDLMTRGFCSRSFVNLFQAQIEFIFTGLNRQPVEWWNNTAKTWNAVTTDTELDVSSKSAYLRFMPSYLAADGVTINPAPEGSTMAVTTDNGGKIRAACPDGGTTLSYESPYPSTTRPFWICLRVDPETTANTTHTGVLEIKTSTPRKLMLASMVTIKD
;
A
#
# COMPACT_ATOMS: atom_id res chain seq x y z
N MET A 1 -39.97 6.25 14.55
CA MET A 1 -40.75 5.07 14.94
C MET A 1 -39.80 3.93 15.20
N THR A 2 -39.97 3.33 16.36
CA THR A 2 -39.39 2.10 16.93
C THR A 2 -37.89 2.05 17.21
N GLN A 3 -37.65 2.26 18.51
CA GLN A 3 -36.47 1.92 19.28
C GLN A 3 -36.22 0.39 19.32
N SER A 4 -34.97 -0.01 19.34
CA SER A 4 -34.57 -1.27 19.98
C SER A 4 -33.33 -1.02 20.83
N LYS A 5 -33.54 -0.96 22.14
CA LYS A 5 -32.51 -0.98 23.16
C LYS A 5 -31.89 -2.39 23.22
N ARG A 6 -30.59 -2.50 23.10
CA ARG A 6 -29.85 -3.67 23.57
C ARG A 6 -28.93 -3.27 24.72
N LEU A 7 -29.28 -3.86 25.85
CA LEU A 7 -28.57 -3.85 27.12
C LEU A 7 -27.26 -4.63 26.95
N PHE A 8 -26.10 -4.00 27.15
CA PHE A 8 -24.82 -4.69 27.28
C PHE A 8 -24.46 -4.76 28.76
N ALA A 9 -24.46 -5.97 29.30
CA ALA A 9 -23.91 -6.26 30.62
C ALA A 9 -22.38 -6.26 30.52
N ILE A 10 -21.73 -5.40 31.29
CA ILE A 10 -20.27 -5.36 31.43
C ILE A 10 -19.86 -6.40 32.46
N LEU A 11 -19.20 -7.44 32.01
CA LEU A 11 -18.55 -8.44 32.86
C LEU A 11 -17.11 -7.94 33.15
N PHE A 12 -16.81 -7.62 34.40
CA PHE A 12 -15.45 -7.36 34.87
C PHE A 12 -14.65 -8.67 34.88
N GLY A 13 -13.71 -8.79 33.96
CA GLY A 13 -12.71 -9.87 33.97
C GLY A 13 -11.38 -9.32 34.51
N SER A 14 -11.04 -9.68 35.73
CA SER A 14 -9.71 -9.43 36.29
C SER A 14 -8.67 -10.30 35.60
N LEU A 15 -7.72 -9.67 34.92
CA LEU A 15 -6.57 -10.31 34.30
C LEU A 15 -5.48 -10.52 35.35
N VAL A 16 -5.26 -11.77 35.75
CA VAL A 16 -4.10 -12.17 36.55
C VAL A 16 -2.95 -12.50 35.60
N LEU A 17 -1.91 -11.69 35.60
CA LEU A 17 -0.65 -12.03 34.94
C LEU A 17 0.13 -13.04 35.81
N ALA A 18 0.24 -14.26 35.32
CA ALA A 18 1.24 -15.20 35.81
C ALA A 18 2.50 -15.03 34.96
N ALA A 19 3.57 -14.60 35.59
CA ALA A 19 4.91 -14.64 35.00
C ALA A 19 5.50 -16.05 35.17
N CYS A 20 5.81 -16.72 34.08
CA CYS A 20 6.73 -17.87 34.06
C CYS A 20 7.81 -17.60 33.02
N GLY A 21 9.04 -17.52 33.50
CA GLY A 21 10.22 -17.50 32.64
C GLY A 21 10.73 -18.91 32.35
N GLY A 22 11.48 -19.04 31.26
CA GLY A 22 12.36 -20.17 31.00
C GLY A 22 12.15 -20.85 29.65
N GLY A 23 13.10 -20.61 28.75
CA GLY A 23 13.23 -20.99 27.38
C GLY A 23 13.20 -22.48 27.05
N ASP A 24 12.92 -22.80 25.83
CA ASP A 24 13.87 -23.29 24.83
C ASP A 24 13.16 -23.58 23.50
N LYS A 25 13.94 -23.47 22.46
CA LYS A 25 13.60 -23.60 21.05
C LYS A 25 13.16 -25.02 20.68
N CYS A 26 12.19 -25.14 19.80
CA CYS A 26 12.08 -26.28 18.89
C CYS A 26 11.88 -25.81 17.46
N LEU A 27 12.81 -26.22 16.62
CA LEU A 27 12.81 -26.15 15.17
C LEU A 27 11.91 -27.25 14.56
N GLU A 28 11.42 -26.90 13.42
CA GLU A 28 10.73 -27.62 12.35
C GLU A 28 10.79 -29.17 12.30
N ASP A 29 9.67 -29.66 11.82
CA ASP A 29 9.42 -30.78 10.91
C ASP A 29 8.72 -32.03 11.46
N SER A 30 7.66 -32.33 10.76
CA SER A 30 6.97 -33.59 10.55
C SER A 30 6.14 -34.18 11.70
N CYS A 31 4.81 -34.08 11.52
CA CYS A 31 3.90 -35.11 12.04
C CYS A 31 2.94 -35.58 10.95
N SER A 32 3.15 -36.82 10.55
CA SER A 32 2.21 -37.61 9.80
C SER A 32 1.08 -38.11 10.70
N THR A 33 -0.10 -38.13 10.13
CA THR A 33 -1.33 -38.73 10.65
C THR A 33 -1.20 -40.22 10.94
N ASP A 34 -1.67 -40.68 12.11
CA ASP A 34 -2.54 -41.86 12.15
C ASP A 34 -3.38 -41.83 13.44
N GLY A 35 -4.63 -42.23 13.32
CA GLY A 35 -5.62 -42.12 14.36
C GLY A 35 -5.63 -43.31 15.34
N SER A 36 -6.10 -43.05 16.53
CA SER A 36 -7.09 -43.89 17.23
C SER A 36 -7.41 -43.29 18.60
N ASP A 37 -8.63 -43.42 18.99
CA ASP A 37 -9.34 -43.09 20.21
C ASP A 37 -8.53 -43.10 21.51
N GLY A 38 -8.73 -42.06 22.35
CA GLY A 38 -8.25 -42.06 23.73
C GLY A 38 -8.42 -40.69 24.39
N ASP A 39 -9.53 -40.56 25.11
CA ASP A 39 -9.79 -39.70 26.28
C ASP A 39 -8.93 -38.42 26.43
N GLY A 40 -9.50 -37.31 26.00
CA GLY A 40 -8.87 -36.00 26.17
C GLY A 40 -8.85 -35.54 27.60
N ASP A 41 -7.72 -35.66 28.25
CA ASP A 41 -7.42 -35.02 29.52
C ASP A 41 -7.34 -33.49 29.29
N THR A 42 -8.45 -32.79 29.53
CA THR A 42 -8.51 -31.34 29.54
C THR A 42 -7.72 -30.86 30.75
N VAL A 43 -6.55 -30.27 30.52
CA VAL A 43 -5.76 -29.62 31.58
C VAL A 43 -6.58 -28.45 32.12
N THR A 44 -7.31 -28.71 33.20
CA THR A 44 -8.06 -27.69 33.95
C THR A 44 -7.05 -26.91 34.77
N SER A 45 -6.93 -25.60 34.52
CA SER A 45 -6.15 -24.72 35.39
C SER A 45 -6.98 -24.40 36.65
N TYR A 46 -6.34 -24.26 37.80
CA TYR A 46 -7.01 -24.00 39.08
C TYR A 46 -6.45 -22.67 39.65
N SER A 47 -7.35 -21.86 40.19
CA SER A 47 -7.01 -20.59 40.87
C SER A 47 -7.35 -20.69 42.36
N LEU A 48 -6.36 -20.39 43.19
CA LEU A 48 -6.48 -20.30 44.62
C LEU A 48 -6.36 -18.84 45.07
N SER A 49 -7.35 -18.32 45.75
CA SER A 49 -7.31 -16.95 46.33
C SER A 49 -7.24 -16.99 47.86
N ILE A 50 -6.63 -15.96 48.46
CA ILE A 50 -6.51 -15.76 49.90
C ILE A 50 -7.19 -14.45 50.26
N ALA A 51 -8.00 -14.47 51.35
CA ALA A 51 -8.53 -13.27 51.98
C ALA A 51 -8.16 -13.29 53.46
N LEU A 52 -7.61 -12.19 53.97
CA LEU A 52 -7.31 -12.00 55.37
C LEU A 52 -8.46 -11.22 56.03
N LYS A 53 -8.98 -11.77 57.14
CA LYS A 53 -10.08 -11.14 57.88
C LYS A 53 -9.69 -10.95 59.33
N SER A 54 -10.10 -9.86 59.95
CA SER A 54 -10.07 -9.64 61.38
C SER A 54 -11.46 -9.84 61.96
N CYS A 55 -11.57 -10.59 63.03
CA CYS A 55 -12.83 -10.94 63.66
C CYS A 55 -12.95 -10.26 65.04
N SER A 56 -14.12 -9.79 65.44
CA SER A 56 -14.39 -9.43 66.80
C SER A 56 -14.69 -10.62 67.67
N ASP A 57 -15.27 -11.69 67.11
CA ASP A 57 -15.48 -12.99 67.72
C ASP A 57 -15.29 -14.10 66.67
N ILE A 58 -14.36 -15.04 66.94
CA ILE A 58 -14.04 -16.13 66.00
C ILE A 58 -15.12 -17.19 66.00
N THR A 59 -15.99 -17.27 66.97
CA THR A 59 -17.08 -18.23 67.03
C THR A 59 -18.25 -17.82 66.12
N GLU A 60 -18.30 -16.52 65.77
CA GLU A 60 -19.29 -15.98 64.84
C GLU A 60 -18.60 -15.41 63.60
N LEU A 61 -18.45 -16.20 62.55
CA LEU A 61 -17.78 -15.79 61.30
C LEU A 61 -18.40 -14.53 60.63
N SER A 62 -19.64 -14.22 60.95
CA SER A 62 -20.30 -12.97 60.53
C SER A 62 -19.67 -11.71 61.08
N THR A 63 -18.85 -11.82 62.15
CA THR A 63 -18.15 -10.73 62.79
C THR A 63 -16.79 -10.45 62.13
N CYS A 64 -16.37 -11.25 61.16
CA CYS A 64 -15.11 -11.13 60.43
C CYS A 64 -15.26 -10.24 59.20
N SER A 65 -14.47 -9.22 59.13
CA SER A 65 -14.37 -8.31 57.97
C SER A 65 -13.03 -8.47 57.26
N VAL A 66 -13.04 -8.36 55.94
CA VAL A 66 -11.82 -8.39 55.13
C VAL A 66 -10.96 -7.20 55.49
N VAL A 67 -9.68 -7.43 55.73
CA VAL A 67 -8.70 -6.40 55.99
C VAL A 67 -8.11 -5.92 54.69
N ALA A 68 -8.36 -4.66 54.31
CA ALA A 68 -8.03 -4.14 52.99
C ALA A 68 -6.51 -3.91 52.80
N ASP A 69 -5.78 -3.71 53.88
CA ASP A 69 -4.35 -3.29 53.90
C ASP A 69 -3.42 -4.37 54.48
N ASN A 70 -3.94 -5.55 54.78
CA ASN A 70 -3.20 -6.68 55.36
C ASN A 70 -2.54 -6.41 56.72
N ILE A 71 -3.00 -5.38 57.46
CA ILE A 71 -2.57 -5.10 58.84
C ILE A 71 -3.59 -5.75 59.77
N LEU A 72 -3.17 -6.80 60.44
CA LEU A 72 -3.99 -7.60 61.34
C LEU A 72 -3.77 -7.15 62.78
N PRO A 73 -4.81 -6.89 63.57
CA PRO A 73 -4.63 -6.61 64.98
C PRO A 73 -4.06 -7.83 65.70
N ALA A 74 -3.02 -7.64 66.49
CA ALA A 74 -2.36 -8.71 67.23
C ALA A 74 -3.20 -9.20 68.39
N ASP A 75 -4.08 -8.34 68.93
CA ASP A 75 -4.95 -8.56 70.08
C ASP A 75 -6.32 -9.20 69.73
N LYS A 76 -6.58 -9.47 68.43
CA LYS A 76 -7.82 -10.03 67.93
C LYS A 76 -7.60 -11.31 67.17
N PRO A 77 -8.61 -12.19 67.09
CA PRO A 77 -8.52 -13.34 66.24
C PRO A 77 -8.59 -12.95 64.77
N ASN A 78 -7.70 -13.54 63.97
CA ASN A 78 -7.62 -13.31 62.54
C ASN A 78 -7.86 -14.57 61.78
N LEU A 79 -8.59 -14.47 60.67
CA LEU A 79 -8.97 -15.59 59.81
C LEU A 79 -8.35 -15.48 58.47
N ILE A 80 -7.78 -16.58 58.00
CA ILE A 80 -7.36 -16.77 56.64
C ILE A 80 -8.47 -17.55 55.91
N GLU A 81 -9.07 -17.00 54.90
CA GLU A 81 -10.05 -17.66 54.09
C GLU A 81 -9.45 -17.92 52.69
N SER A 82 -9.56 -19.16 52.25
CA SER A 82 -9.16 -19.57 50.92
C SER A 82 -10.35 -19.92 50.04
N LYS A 83 -10.24 -19.66 48.75
CA LYS A 83 -11.23 -20.14 47.75
C LYS A 83 -10.53 -20.69 46.58
N LEU A 84 -10.90 -21.94 46.21
CA LEU A 84 -10.36 -22.69 45.09
C LEU A 84 -11.40 -22.88 44.00
N VAL A 85 -11.09 -22.47 42.78
CA VAL A 85 -11.97 -22.62 41.61
C VAL A 85 -11.22 -23.16 40.41
N ASP A 86 -11.93 -23.76 39.47
CA ASP A 86 -11.41 -24.14 38.17
C ASP A 86 -11.34 -22.94 37.20
N ASP A 87 -10.90 -23.18 35.99
CA ASP A 87 -10.79 -22.18 34.90
C ASP A 87 -12.17 -21.64 34.43
N LYS A 88 -13.24 -22.26 34.83
CA LYS A 88 -14.62 -21.84 34.55
C LYS A 88 -15.28 -21.12 35.74
N GLY A 89 -14.53 -20.97 36.83
CA GLY A 89 -15.02 -20.36 38.07
C GLY A 89 -15.83 -21.29 38.97
N ASN A 90 -15.90 -22.60 38.70
CA ASN A 90 -16.60 -23.55 39.55
C ASN A 90 -15.78 -23.89 40.79
N ALA A 91 -16.46 -23.99 41.94
CA ALA A 91 -15.85 -24.32 43.20
C ALA A 91 -15.33 -25.77 43.25
N ILE A 92 -14.13 -25.97 43.75
CA ILE A 92 -13.50 -27.30 43.91
C ILE A 92 -13.65 -27.73 45.35
N SER A 93 -14.50 -28.72 45.58
CA SER A 93 -14.75 -29.29 46.89
C SER A 93 -13.83 -30.50 47.14
N GLY A 94 -13.45 -30.68 48.41
CA GLY A 94 -12.63 -31.82 48.83
C GLY A 94 -11.12 -31.67 48.52
N ALA A 95 -10.68 -30.56 48.00
CA ALA A 95 -9.23 -30.28 47.82
C ALA A 95 -8.55 -30.04 49.19
N VAL A 96 -7.37 -30.56 49.34
CA VAL A 96 -6.60 -30.37 50.58
C VAL A 96 -5.82 -29.06 50.51
N ILE A 97 -6.16 -28.12 51.36
CA ILE A 97 -5.39 -26.86 51.52
C ILE A 97 -4.41 -27.04 52.66
N GLU A 98 -3.15 -26.79 52.42
CA GLU A 98 -2.08 -26.72 53.40
C GLU A 98 -1.63 -25.24 53.55
N ALA A 99 -1.61 -24.76 54.77
CA ALA A 99 -1.28 -23.38 55.13
C ALA A 99 0.06 -23.36 55.88
N ALA A 100 0.96 -22.46 55.42
CA ALA A 100 2.25 -22.22 56.01
C ALA A 100 2.48 -20.71 56.23
N THR A 101 3.17 -20.36 57.30
CA THR A 101 3.60 -18.98 57.55
C THR A 101 5.12 -18.84 57.38
N LYS A 102 5.54 -17.76 56.73
CA LYS A 102 6.93 -17.36 56.65
C LYS A 102 7.12 -16.02 57.33
N THR A 103 8.14 -15.90 58.13
CA THR A 103 8.44 -14.68 58.91
C THR A 103 9.51 -13.87 58.21
N TYR A 104 9.38 -12.55 58.13
CA TYR A 104 10.37 -11.61 57.59
C TYR A 104 11.18 -10.90 58.67
N THR A 105 10.77 -10.96 59.95
CA THR A 105 11.46 -10.40 61.12
C THR A 105 11.94 -11.51 62.02
N ASP A 106 12.88 -11.21 62.95
CA ASP A 106 13.34 -12.21 63.91
C ASP A 106 12.19 -12.74 64.79
N GLY A 107 12.09 -14.08 64.90
CA GLY A 107 11.05 -14.79 65.63
C GLY A 107 9.83 -15.16 64.78
N THR A 108 8.99 -16.07 65.27
CA THR A 108 7.75 -16.49 64.56
C THR A 108 6.70 -15.41 64.65
N VAL A 109 6.16 -15.01 63.46
CA VAL A 109 5.18 -13.93 63.34
C VAL A 109 3.79 -14.31 63.87
N GLY A 110 3.41 -15.55 63.68
CA GLY A 110 2.10 -16.09 64.08
C GLY A 110 2.01 -17.57 63.85
N THR A 111 1.06 -18.23 64.48
CA THR A 111 0.75 -19.65 64.30
C THR A 111 -0.59 -19.86 63.69
N ILE A 112 -0.69 -20.87 62.87
CA ILE A 112 -1.96 -21.35 62.30
C ILE A 112 -2.49 -22.44 63.19
N GLU A 113 -3.69 -22.22 63.73
CA GLU A 113 -4.32 -23.11 64.68
C GLU A 113 -5.75 -23.51 64.26
N PRO A 114 -6.30 -24.63 64.74
CA PRO A 114 -5.59 -25.72 65.44
C PRO A 114 -4.90 -26.67 64.49
N VAL A 115 -5.08 -26.47 63.16
CA VAL A 115 -4.51 -27.35 62.13
C VAL A 115 -4.07 -26.55 60.94
N THR A 116 -2.95 -26.97 60.33
CA THR A 116 -2.40 -26.37 59.13
C THR A 116 -2.95 -26.97 57.83
N ARG A 117 -3.80 -27.95 57.86
CA ARG A 117 -4.41 -28.65 56.74
C ARG A 117 -5.90 -28.76 56.89
N LYS A 118 -6.67 -28.36 55.88
CA LYS A 118 -8.13 -28.50 55.81
C LYS A 118 -8.57 -28.84 54.42
N THR A 119 -9.75 -29.46 54.27
CA THR A 119 -10.38 -29.71 53.00
C THR A 119 -11.34 -28.58 52.64
N THR A 120 -11.41 -28.24 51.35
CA THR A 120 -12.41 -27.28 50.88
C THR A 120 -13.84 -27.82 50.97
N ASP A 121 -14.76 -26.94 51.31
CA ASP A 121 -16.20 -27.26 51.40
C ASP A 121 -16.85 -27.28 49.98
N SER A 122 -18.20 -27.33 49.93
CA SER A 122 -18.97 -27.35 48.67
C SER A 122 -18.88 -26.02 47.88
N LYS A 123 -18.37 -24.94 48.50
CA LYS A 123 -18.12 -23.65 47.83
C LYS A 123 -16.67 -23.47 47.46
N GLY A 124 -15.83 -24.50 47.64
CA GLY A 124 -14.40 -24.44 47.37
C GLY A 124 -13.63 -23.67 48.47
N GLU A 125 -14.21 -23.45 49.64
CA GLU A 125 -13.67 -22.59 50.70
C GLU A 125 -13.07 -23.44 51.83
N ALA A 126 -11.96 -22.94 52.41
CA ALA A 126 -11.36 -23.43 53.64
C ALA A 126 -10.81 -22.24 54.44
N SER A 127 -10.99 -22.28 55.76
CA SER A 127 -10.53 -21.17 56.65
C SER A 127 -9.66 -21.68 57.74
N PHE A 128 -8.64 -20.88 58.08
CA PHE A 128 -7.66 -21.14 59.15
C PHE A 128 -7.62 -19.96 60.12
N LEU A 129 -7.41 -20.27 61.38
CA LEU A 129 -7.18 -19.21 62.41
C LEU A 129 -5.70 -18.86 62.41
N LEU A 130 -5.40 -17.56 62.29
CA LEU A 130 -4.08 -17.01 62.40
C LEU A 130 -3.96 -16.23 63.72
N VAL A 131 -3.11 -16.70 64.62
CA VAL A 131 -2.90 -16.11 65.96
C VAL A 131 -1.51 -15.49 66.01
N ALA A 132 -1.42 -14.24 66.46
CA ALA A 132 -0.15 -13.58 66.75
C ALA A 132 0.60 -14.26 67.90
N ASN A 133 1.90 -14.48 67.74
CA ASN A 133 2.72 -15.07 68.81
C ASN A 133 3.14 -14.09 69.90
N ASP A 134 3.09 -12.78 69.62
CA ASP A 134 3.43 -11.73 70.50
C ASP A 134 2.64 -10.46 70.11
N ASP A 135 1.86 -9.91 71.00
CA ASP A 135 1.00 -8.74 70.78
C ASP A 135 1.73 -7.40 71.07
N SER A 136 2.94 -7.48 71.57
CA SER A 136 3.69 -6.30 71.97
C SER A 136 4.57 -5.66 70.89
N GLN A 137 4.77 -6.35 69.77
CA GLN A 137 5.60 -5.86 68.67
C GLN A 137 4.97 -6.12 67.27
N SER A 138 5.10 -5.13 66.41
CA SER A 138 4.71 -5.29 65.02
C SER A 138 5.60 -6.28 64.28
N LYS A 139 5.00 -7.32 63.76
CA LYS A 139 5.69 -8.37 63.00
C LYS A 139 5.04 -8.60 61.62
N THR A 140 5.88 -8.76 60.64
CA THR A 140 5.43 -9.01 59.24
C THR A 140 5.73 -10.44 58.85
N GLY A 141 4.81 -11.04 58.14
CA GLY A 141 4.93 -12.38 57.60
C GLY A 141 4.24 -12.56 56.25
N GLU A 142 4.39 -13.73 55.71
CA GLU A 142 3.68 -14.18 54.51
C GLU A 142 2.97 -15.47 54.83
N ILE A 143 1.72 -15.57 54.40
CA ILE A 143 1.00 -16.83 54.38
C ILE A 143 1.08 -17.43 52.98
N THR A 144 1.39 -18.70 52.93
CA THR A 144 1.31 -19.46 51.70
C THR A 144 0.30 -20.58 51.87
N LEU A 145 -0.66 -20.63 50.98
CA LEU A 145 -1.60 -21.74 50.88
C LEU A 145 -1.28 -22.57 49.65
N THR A 146 -1.22 -23.89 49.85
CA THR A 146 -1.03 -24.84 48.74
C THR A 146 -2.24 -25.78 48.71
N ALA A 147 -2.95 -25.80 47.60
CA ALA A 147 -4.08 -26.68 47.34
C ALA A 147 -3.62 -27.89 46.55
N THR A 148 -4.00 -29.08 47.04
CA THR A 148 -3.87 -30.35 46.31
C THR A 148 -5.26 -30.74 45.81
N ILE A 149 -5.42 -30.89 44.53
CA ILE A 149 -6.68 -31.15 43.85
C ILE A 149 -7.10 -32.61 44.05
N PRO A 150 -8.38 -32.91 44.41
CA PRO A 150 -8.83 -34.27 44.63
C PRO A 150 -8.59 -35.19 43.41
N ASN A 151 -8.11 -36.38 43.66
CA ASN A 151 -7.89 -37.42 42.64
C ASN A 151 -6.85 -37.07 41.55
N THR A 152 -6.06 -36.02 41.75
CA THR A 152 -4.97 -35.63 40.86
C THR A 152 -3.69 -35.43 41.64
N ALA A 153 -2.55 -35.35 40.96
CA ALA A 153 -1.27 -34.93 41.53
C ALA A 153 -1.04 -33.41 41.39
N THR A 154 -2.06 -32.69 40.92
CA THR A 154 -1.94 -31.25 40.62
C THR A 154 -2.04 -30.42 41.89
N THR A 155 -1.15 -29.50 42.03
CA THR A 155 -1.13 -28.50 43.14
C THR A 155 -1.15 -27.08 42.55
N THR A 156 -1.83 -26.18 43.29
CA THR A 156 -1.78 -24.73 43.01
C THR A 156 -1.51 -23.98 44.33
N SER A 157 -0.79 -22.87 44.30
CA SER A 157 -0.41 -22.13 45.51
C SER A 157 -0.75 -20.64 45.36
N ALA A 158 -1.05 -20.02 46.48
CA ALA A 158 -1.20 -18.58 46.60
C ALA A 158 -0.49 -18.09 47.85
N SER A 159 0.07 -16.89 47.81
CA SER A 159 0.74 -16.27 48.95
C SER A 159 0.21 -14.87 49.22
N GLN A 160 0.13 -14.48 50.46
CA GLN A 160 -0.34 -13.16 50.91
C GLN A 160 0.52 -12.66 52.07
N ALA A 161 1.11 -11.48 51.94
CA ALA A 161 1.82 -10.79 53.03
C ALA A 161 0.84 -10.20 54.03
N PHE A 162 1.23 -10.15 55.29
CA PHE A 162 0.48 -9.52 56.38
C PHE A 162 1.39 -8.94 57.46
N THR A 163 0.84 -8.04 58.28
CA THR A 163 1.54 -7.46 59.41
C THR A 163 0.63 -7.49 60.63
N PHE A 164 1.15 -7.93 61.80
CA PHE A 164 0.46 -7.80 63.09
C PHE A 164 0.87 -6.52 63.82
N GLY A 165 -0.07 -5.87 64.51
CA GLY A 165 0.16 -4.81 65.45
C GLY A 165 -0.39 -3.45 65.04
N GLN A 166 -0.47 -2.51 66.01
CA GLN A 166 -0.63 -1.09 65.74
C GLN A 166 0.75 -0.47 65.56
N LEU A 167 1.08 -0.20 64.32
CA LEU A 167 2.30 0.50 63.97
C LEU A 167 2.04 2.00 63.92
N ASP A 168 2.84 2.81 64.60
CA ASP A 168 2.87 4.25 64.39
C ASP A 168 3.67 4.53 63.10
N LEU A 169 3.04 4.16 61.97
CA LEU A 169 3.64 4.31 60.68
C LEU A 169 3.36 5.71 60.12
N THR A 170 4.34 6.27 59.48
CA THR A 170 4.17 7.49 58.68
C THR A 170 4.56 7.25 57.27
N LEU A 171 3.86 7.90 56.34
CA LEU A 171 4.03 7.75 54.92
C LEU A 171 4.56 9.05 54.32
N GLU A 172 5.56 8.96 53.46
CA GLU A 172 6.06 10.06 52.62
C GLU A 172 5.88 9.70 51.17
N LEU A 173 5.40 10.64 50.36
CA LEU A 173 5.25 10.49 48.91
C LEU A 173 5.90 11.69 48.22
N THR A 174 6.82 11.42 47.33
CA THR A 174 7.47 12.44 46.51
C THR A 174 7.36 12.07 45.02
N ALA A 175 7.38 13.08 44.17
CA ALA A 175 7.40 12.90 42.71
C ALA A 175 8.56 13.67 42.09
N SER A 176 9.21 13.08 41.11
CA SER A 176 10.27 13.74 40.37
C SER A 176 10.21 13.37 38.89
N PRO A 177 10.09 14.35 37.98
CA PRO A 177 9.79 15.76 38.23
C PRO A 177 8.33 15.99 38.66
N THR A 178 8.04 17.11 39.35
CA THR A 178 6.68 17.55 39.71
C THR A 178 6.02 18.37 38.60
N GLU A 179 6.82 18.93 37.68
CA GLU A 179 6.38 19.58 36.46
C GLU A 179 6.61 18.65 35.29
N LEU A 180 5.54 18.18 34.69
CA LEU A 180 5.58 17.08 33.72
C LEU A 180 5.02 17.50 32.39
N PRO A 181 5.84 17.57 31.32
CA PRO A 181 5.32 17.67 29.96
C PRO A 181 4.40 16.49 29.64
N LEU A 182 3.40 16.70 28.79
CA LEU A 182 2.46 15.66 28.39
C LEU A 182 3.19 14.42 27.82
N LYS A 183 2.73 13.23 28.18
CA LYS A 183 3.36 11.92 27.89
C LYS A 183 4.71 11.67 28.58
N SER A 184 5.22 12.60 29.36
CA SER A 184 6.41 12.34 30.14
C SER A 184 6.07 11.58 31.41
N THR A 185 7.08 10.95 31.99
CA THR A 185 6.94 10.11 33.17
C THR A 185 7.56 10.79 34.40
N ALA A 186 6.85 10.78 35.50
CA ALA A 186 7.39 11.10 36.83
C ALA A 186 7.64 9.80 37.58
N ASN A 187 8.75 9.75 38.30
CA ASN A 187 9.00 8.70 39.28
C ASN A 187 8.39 9.13 40.62
N LEU A 188 7.60 8.24 41.21
CA LEU A 188 7.02 8.40 42.54
C LEU A 188 7.88 7.60 43.50
N GLU A 189 8.46 8.26 44.48
CA GLU A 189 9.18 7.61 45.58
C GLU A 189 8.29 7.62 46.81
N ILE A 190 8.08 6.46 47.41
CA ILE A 190 7.25 6.25 48.58
C ILE A 190 8.15 5.72 49.67
N LYS A 191 8.11 6.37 50.86
CA LYS A 191 8.85 5.95 52.04
C LYS A 191 7.89 5.75 53.19
N VAL A 192 8.07 4.66 53.91
CA VAL A 192 7.32 4.32 55.12
C VAL A 192 8.28 4.32 56.31
N TYR A 193 7.94 5.07 57.33
CA TYR A 193 8.73 5.19 58.52
C TYR A 193 7.92 4.68 59.72
N SER A 194 8.64 4.12 60.72
CA SER A 194 8.16 3.82 62.05
C SER A 194 9.04 4.57 63.04
N SER A 195 8.46 5.44 63.88
CA SER A 195 9.19 6.25 64.83
C SER A 195 10.36 7.06 64.25
N GLY A 196 10.23 7.50 62.94
CA GLY A 196 11.24 8.30 62.25
C GLY A 196 12.32 7.53 61.50
N GLU A 197 12.41 6.21 61.64
CA GLU A 197 13.33 5.34 60.91
C GLU A 197 12.58 4.60 59.80
N LEU A 198 13.27 4.26 58.69
CA LEU A 198 12.67 3.49 57.61
C LEU A 198 12.15 2.14 58.10
N TYR A 199 10.88 1.87 57.82
CA TYR A 199 10.25 0.62 58.25
C TYR A 199 10.62 -0.51 57.29
N THR A 200 11.47 -1.42 57.69
CA THR A 200 12.10 -2.42 56.82
C THR A 200 11.19 -3.55 56.35
N SER A 201 10.08 -3.77 57.07
CA SER A 201 9.12 -4.81 56.67
C SER A 201 8.27 -4.37 55.46
N PRO A 202 7.91 -5.31 54.55
CA PRO A 202 7.10 -4.98 53.40
C PRO A 202 5.72 -4.45 53.77
N VAL A 203 5.33 -3.32 53.19
CA VAL A 203 4.01 -2.69 53.35
C VAL A 203 3.39 -2.46 51.99
N ALA A 204 2.15 -2.86 51.81
CA ALA A 204 1.38 -2.61 50.59
C ALA A 204 0.84 -1.16 50.58
N ILE A 205 1.10 -0.44 49.53
CA ILE A 205 0.66 0.94 49.29
C ILE A 205 -0.23 0.97 48.05
N THR A 206 -1.39 1.56 48.19
CA THR A 206 -2.30 1.81 47.08
C THR A 206 -2.09 3.23 46.54
N LEU A 207 -1.98 3.36 45.23
CA LEU A 207 -1.83 4.65 44.57
C LEU A 207 -3.06 4.96 43.72
N ALA A 208 -3.54 6.18 43.80
CA ALA A 208 -4.68 6.64 43.00
C ALA A 208 -4.51 8.11 42.62
N SER A 209 -5.07 8.48 41.47
CA SER A 209 -5.25 9.87 41.05
C SER A 209 -6.53 10.03 40.26
N SER A 210 -7.01 11.26 40.15
CA SER A 210 -8.24 11.55 39.39
C SER A 210 -8.06 11.27 37.88
N CYS A 211 -6.87 11.53 37.38
CA CYS A 211 -6.50 11.28 36.01
C CYS A 211 -6.29 9.77 35.71
N GLY A 212 -5.69 9.06 36.67
CA GLY A 212 -5.55 7.60 36.60
C GLY A 212 -6.91 6.90 36.59
N ALA A 213 -7.82 7.29 37.48
CA ALA A 213 -9.16 6.74 37.60
C ALA A 213 -10.03 6.95 36.33
N SER A 214 -9.78 8.04 35.60
CA SER A 214 -10.47 8.37 34.34
C SER A 214 -9.73 7.90 33.06
N ASN A 215 -8.69 7.07 33.22
CA ASN A 215 -7.83 6.59 32.11
C ASN A 215 -7.15 7.73 31.33
N LYS A 216 -6.92 8.86 31.98
CA LYS A 216 -6.27 10.05 31.40
C LYS A 216 -4.81 10.19 31.83
N ALA A 217 -4.34 9.31 32.70
CA ALA A 217 -2.95 9.09 33.05
C ALA A 217 -2.74 7.61 33.34
N THR A 218 -1.53 7.12 33.14
CA THR A 218 -1.14 5.77 33.57
C THR A 218 -0.44 5.90 34.94
N LEU A 219 -0.99 5.22 35.93
CA LEU A 219 -0.47 5.19 37.28
C LEU A 219 -0.37 3.75 37.76
N THR A 220 0.75 3.36 38.33
CA THR A 220 0.87 2.09 39.02
C THR A 220 -0.09 2.10 40.23
N SER A 221 -1.05 1.17 40.24
CA SER A 221 -2.16 1.19 41.23
C SER A 221 -1.76 0.71 42.63
N SER A 222 -0.72 -0.11 42.76
CA SER A 222 -0.22 -0.61 44.02
C SER A 222 1.25 -0.99 43.92
N VAL A 223 1.96 -0.79 45.04
CA VAL A 223 3.38 -1.19 45.22
C VAL A 223 3.56 -1.72 46.62
N THR A 224 4.60 -2.53 46.81
CA THR A 224 5.01 -3.01 48.14
C THR A 224 6.39 -2.46 48.45
N THR A 225 6.59 -1.94 49.69
CA THR A 225 7.89 -1.44 50.08
C THR A 225 8.89 -2.56 50.27
N SER A 226 10.16 -2.28 49.99
CA SER A 226 11.31 -3.11 50.34
C SER A 226 12.27 -2.23 51.11
N ASN A 227 12.61 -2.64 52.32
CA ASN A 227 13.39 -1.83 53.27
C ASN A 227 12.85 -0.40 53.46
N GLY A 228 11.53 -0.28 53.56
CA GLY A 228 10.84 1.00 53.78
C GLY A 228 10.68 1.89 52.56
N VAL A 229 11.13 1.47 51.36
CA VAL A 229 11.06 2.28 50.15
C VAL A 229 10.34 1.53 49.05
N ALA A 230 9.50 2.22 48.29
CA ALA A 230 8.90 1.71 47.03
C ALA A 230 8.97 2.77 45.95
N SER A 231 8.97 2.35 44.71
CA SER A 231 8.93 3.23 43.53
C SER A 231 7.74 2.87 42.65
N ALA A 232 7.09 3.91 42.12
CA ALA A 232 6.02 3.79 41.15
C ALA A 232 6.21 4.79 40.02
N THR A 233 5.48 4.63 38.96
CA THR A 233 5.52 5.56 37.83
C THR A 233 4.17 6.20 37.61
N TYR A 234 4.18 7.47 37.29
CA TYR A 234 3.06 8.24 36.80
C TYR A 234 3.40 8.75 35.41
N GLN A 235 2.55 8.51 34.43
CA GLN A 235 2.68 9.06 33.09
C GLN A 235 1.42 9.83 32.74
N GLY A 236 1.56 11.13 32.50
CA GLY A 236 0.46 11.96 32.02
C GLY A 236 -0.01 11.54 30.62
N SER A 237 -1.32 11.58 30.38
CA SER A 237 -1.86 11.27 29.08
C SER A 237 -1.47 12.33 28.05
N GLY A 238 -1.33 11.89 26.79
CA GLY A 238 -0.91 12.76 25.69
C GLY A 238 -1.97 13.71 25.14
N THR A 239 -3.13 13.83 25.77
CA THR A 239 -4.22 14.69 25.31
C THR A 239 -4.34 15.92 26.20
N SER A 240 -4.03 17.08 25.63
CA SER A 240 -4.24 18.39 26.24
C SER A 240 -5.68 18.56 26.72
N GLY A 241 -5.87 18.99 27.94
CA GLY A 241 -7.15 19.45 28.45
C GLY A 241 -8.04 18.43 29.17
N THR A 242 -7.65 17.16 29.27
CA THR A 242 -8.52 16.13 29.86
C THR A 242 -8.26 15.82 31.31
N CYS A 243 -7.11 16.24 31.88
CA CYS A 243 -6.75 16.05 33.29
C CYS A 243 -6.56 17.36 34.07
N GLY A 244 -6.87 18.50 33.48
CA GLY A 244 -6.59 19.79 34.09
C GLY A 244 -5.09 20.16 34.09
N VAL A 245 -4.77 21.28 34.72
CA VAL A 245 -3.39 21.81 34.80
C VAL A 245 -2.54 21.01 35.79
N ALA A 246 -3.19 20.29 36.72
CA ALA A 246 -2.54 19.52 37.75
C ALA A 246 -3.35 18.27 38.10
N ASP A 247 -2.66 17.19 38.51
CA ASP A 247 -3.25 15.96 39.03
C ASP A 247 -2.66 15.69 40.43
N GLU A 248 -3.51 15.36 41.39
CA GLU A 248 -3.11 14.98 42.72
C GLU A 248 -2.99 13.47 42.80
N VAL A 249 -1.77 12.97 42.90
CA VAL A 249 -1.48 11.55 43.15
C VAL A 249 -1.51 11.30 44.65
N ARG A 250 -2.29 10.34 45.08
CA ARG A 250 -2.46 9.93 46.48
C ARG A 250 -1.90 8.54 46.70
N ALA A 251 -1.08 8.40 47.72
CA ALA A 251 -0.65 7.13 48.28
C ALA A 251 -1.41 6.86 49.56
N SER A 252 -1.98 5.66 49.71
CA SER A 252 -2.70 5.24 50.90
C SER A 252 -2.14 3.96 51.48
N MET A 253 -2.05 3.92 52.77
CA MET A 253 -1.65 2.82 53.61
C MET A 253 -2.63 2.76 54.82
N GLY A 254 -3.69 1.97 54.71
CA GLY A 254 -4.82 2.04 55.64
C GLY A 254 -5.43 3.44 55.64
N ASP A 255 -5.59 4.00 56.83
CA ASP A 255 -6.14 5.35 57.01
C ASP A 255 -5.10 6.47 56.78
N ILE A 256 -3.84 6.11 56.54
CA ILE A 256 -2.76 7.07 56.29
C ILE A 256 -2.71 7.41 54.83
N ILE A 257 -2.95 8.67 54.48
CA ILE A 257 -2.95 9.17 53.09
C ILE A 257 -1.92 10.30 53.00
N LYS A 258 -1.12 10.26 51.91
CA LYS A 258 -0.25 11.35 51.47
C LYS A 258 -0.50 11.64 50.02
N SER A 259 -0.38 12.89 49.64
CA SER A 259 -0.58 13.32 48.24
C SER A 259 0.60 14.17 47.78
N VAL A 260 0.81 14.11 46.46
CA VAL A 260 1.74 14.96 45.73
C VAL A 260 1.04 15.48 44.48
N THR A 261 1.22 16.75 44.18
CA THR A 261 0.66 17.35 42.96
C THR A 261 1.68 17.29 41.82
N ILE A 262 1.23 16.79 40.68
CA ILE A 262 1.98 16.80 39.45
C ILE A 262 1.33 17.84 38.52
N ASN A 263 2.12 18.87 38.14
CA ASN A 263 1.68 19.91 37.23
C ASN A 263 1.90 19.46 35.77
N ASN A 264 0.85 19.41 35.01
CA ASN A 264 0.92 19.07 33.56
C ASN A 264 1.28 20.34 32.79
N LEU A 265 2.52 20.46 32.35
CA LEU A 265 2.99 21.58 31.55
C LEU A 265 2.51 21.46 30.12
N THR A 266 2.03 22.54 29.53
CA THR A 266 1.82 22.63 28.11
C THR A 266 3.19 22.81 27.45
N SER A 267 3.65 21.78 26.74
CA SER A 267 4.87 21.91 25.92
C SER A 267 4.65 22.89 24.75
N PRO A 268 5.62 23.75 24.41
CA PRO A 268 5.51 24.63 23.26
C PRO A 268 5.41 23.83 21.97
N SER A 269 4.80 24.42 20.95
CA SER A 269 4.77 23.84 19.61
C SER A 269 6.18 23.66 19.08
N SER A 270 6.51 22.49 18.56
CA SER A 270 7.86 22.12 18.11
C SER A 270 7.92 21.62 16.68
N SER A 271 6.83 21.11 16.14
CA SER A 271 6.81 20.62 14.76
C SER A 271 5.44 20.79 14.10
N ILE A 272 5.47 20.88 12.77
CA ILE A 272 4.32 20.78 11.90
C ILE A 272 4.51 19.53 11.04
N LEU A 273 3.48 18.75 10.84
CA LEU A 273 3.43 17.61 9.93
C LEU A 273 2.41 17.91 8.84
N ALA A 274 2.78 17.72 7.59
CA ALA A 274 1.86 17.79 6.48
C ALA A 274 1.28 16.39 6.23
N ASN A 275 -0.03 16.27 6.23
CA ASN A 275 -0.71 15.08 5.73
C ASN A 275 -0.74 15.10 4.19
N ASP A 276 -1.04 13.97 3.59
CA ASP A 276 -1.23 13.91 2.16
C ASP A 276 -2.43 14.79 1.75
N PRO A 277 -2.34 15.49 0.61
CA PRO A 277 -3.47 16.17 0.02
C PRO A 277 -4.61 15.19 -0.25
N THR A 278 -5.85 15.65 -0.22
CA THR A 278 -7.01 14.82 -0.60
C THR A 278 -6.93 14.35 -2.06
N SER A 279 -6.29 15.15 -2.91
CA SER A 279 -5.85 14.75 -4.24
C SER A 279 -4.46 15.32 -4.51
N GLN A 280 -3.57 14.52 -5.09
CA GLN A 280 -2.25 14.96 -5.55
C GLN A 280 -2.27 15.51 -6.98
N VAL A 281 -3.35 15.27 -7.71
CA VAL A 281 -3.61 15.83 -9.03
C VAL A 281 -4.92 16.60 -8.97
N ILE A 282 -4.87 17.86 -9.38
CA ILE A 282 -6.03 18.73 -9.58
C ILE A 282 -5.98 19.28 -10.99
N PHE A 283 -7.06 19.90 -11.45
CA PHE A 283 -7.19 20.32 -12.83
C PHE A 283 -7.34 21.84 -12.92
N THR A 284 -7.05 22.38 -14.10
CA THR A 284 -7.31 23.81 -14.34
C THR A 284 -8.81 24.11 -14.25
N PRO A 285 -9.22 25.31 -13.85
CA PRO A 285 -10.64 25.66 -13.70
C PRO A 285 -11.47 25.48 -14.97
N ALA A 286 -10.85 25.66 -16.15
CA ALA A 286 -11.53 25.51 -17.44
C ALA A 286 -11.79 24.06 -17.84
N SER A 287 -11.16 23.09 -17.17
CA SER A 287 -11.30 21.66 -17.48
C SER A 287 -12.69 21.08 -17.16
N GLY A 288 -13.43 21.72 -16.26
CA GLY A 288 -14.69 21.18 -15.74
C GLY A 288 -14.52 20.07 -14.68
N PHE A 289 -13.28 19.67 -14.36
CA PHE A 289 -12.96 18.70 -13.32
C PHE A 289 -12.62 19.40 -11.98
N THR A 290 -12.30 18.62 -10.96
CA THR A 290 -11.97 19.16 -9.63
C THR A 290 -10.71 20.02 -9.68
N ASP A 291 -10.86 21.31 -9.51
CA ASP A 291 -9.80 22.33 -9.56
C ASP A 291 -9.18 22.65 -8.21
N ASN A 292 -9.53 21.91 -7.17
CA ASN A 292 -9.06 22.20 -5.82
C ASN A 292 -8.79 20.93 -5.01
N THR A 293 -7.97 21.07 -3.96
CA THR A 293 -7.65 20.00 -3.01
C THR A 293 -7.47 20.57 -1.61
N ASN A 294 -7.70 19.75 -0.59
CA ASN A 294 -7.48 20.11 0.80
C ASN A 294 -6.18 19.48 1.30
N ILE A 295 -5.41 20.27 2.04
CA ILE A 295 -4.22 19.81 2.74
C ILE A 295 -4.42 20.04 4.22
N THR A 296 -4.19 19.02 5.02
CA THR A 296 -4.24 19.10 6.48
C THR A 296 -2.83 19.15 7.06
N PHE A 297 -2.57 20.16 7.88
CA PHE A 297 -1.34 20.28 8.62
C PHE A 297 -1.60 20.06 10.11
N LYS A 298 -0.76 19.27 10.76
CA LYS A 298 -0.88 18.96 12.18
C LYS A 298 0.28 19.53 12.97
N VAL A 299 -0.03 20.35 13.96
CA VAL A 299 0.96 20.91 14.90
C VAL A 299 1.09 20.00 16.11
N THR A 300 2.32 19.71 16.49
CA THR A 300 2.62 18.94 17.69
C THR A 300 3.70 19.60 18.54
N ASP A 301 3.72 19.23 19.81
CA ASP A 301 4.83 19.55 20.71
C ASP A 301 6.01 18.57 20.51
N ALA A 302 7.08 18.75 21.29
CA ALA A 302 8.28 17.91 21.25
C ALA A 302 8.00 16.43 21.61
N TYR A 303 6.86 16.13 22.20
CA TYR A 303 6.44 14.79 22.61
C TYR A 303 5.41 14.18 21.66
N GLY A 304 5.07 14.89 20.56
CA GLY A 304 4.11 14.44 19.57
C GLY A 304 2.65 14.69 19.93
N ASN A 305 2.36 15.47 20.98
CA ASN A 305 0.99 15.81 21.35
C ASN A 305 0.43 16.92 20.47
N ALA A 306 -0.85 16.81 20.15
CA ALA A 306 -1.55 17.80 19.34
C ALA A 306 -1.60 19.18 20.05
N LYS A 307 -1.36 20.24 19.27
CA LYS A 307 -1.43 21.63 19.74
C LYS A 307 -2.61 22.34 19.11
N SER A 308 -3.63 22.65 19.90
CA SER A 308 -4.80 23.41 19.48
C SER A 308 -4.56 24.92 19.60
N ASN A 309 -5.35 25.70 18.86
CA ASN A 309 -5.34 27.17 18.84
C ASN A 309 -4.00 27.80 18.41
N GLU A 310 -3.21 27.06 17.64
CA GLU A 310 -1.99 27.61 17.00
C GLU A 310 -2.35 28.21 15.65
N SER A 311 -1.89 29.45 15.41
CA SER A 311 -2.09 30.12 14.13
C SER A 311 -1.04 29.66 13.12
N ILE A 312 -1.51 29.19 11.96
CA ILE A 312 -0.68 28.71 10.86
C ILE A 312 -0.90 29.60 9.64
N THR A 313 0.17 30.07 9.05
CA THR A 313 0.18 30.76 7.76
C THR A 313 0.58 29.80 6.66
N PHE A 314 -0.09 29.90 5.50
CA PHE A 314 0.16 29.07 4.33
C PHE A 314 0.67 29.91 3.17
N GLU A 315 1.67 29.39 2.45
CA GLU A 315 2.27 30.02 1.27
C GLU A 315 2.52 28.98 0.19
N PHE A 316 2.50 29.41 -1.07
CA PHE A 316 2.93 28.57 -2.18
C PHE A 316 4.46 28.49 -2.27
N ALA A 317 4.96 27.31 -2.63
CA ALA A 317 6.31 27.09 -3.10
C ALA A 317 6.26 26.54 -4.53
N GLY A 318 6.92 27.25 -5.45
CA GLY A 318 6.97 26.90 -6.86
C GLY A 318 5.99 27.69 -7.75
N ILE A 319 5.22 28.61 -7.18
CA ILE A 319 4.36 29.52 -7.93
C ILE A 319 4.93 30.91 -7.78
N GLU A 320 5.53 31.42 -8.85
CA GLU A 320 6.06 32.78 -8.94
C GLU A 320 5.45 33.50 -10.14
N ASN A 321 5.24 34.81 -10.03
CA ASN A 321 4.85 35.72 -11.15
C ASN A 321 3.65 35.20 -11.96
N GLN A 322 2.50 35.00 -11.30
CA GLN A 322 1.28 34.56 -11.98
C GLN A 322 0.84 35.57 -13.05
N ASN A 323 0.53 35.07 -14.26
CA ASN A 323 0.08 35.92 -15.36
C ASN A 323 -1.36 36.37 -15.11
N SER A 324 -1.59 37.69 -15.05
CA SER A 324 -2.90 38.29 -14.73
C SER A 324 -3.96 38.06 -15.80
N ASP A 325 -3.60 37.62 -17.00
CA ASP A 325 -4.55 37.31 -18.08
C ASP A 325 -5.27 35.97 -17.87
N PHE A 326 -4.83 35.21 -16.86
CA PHE A 326 -5.33 33.91 -16.51
C PHE A 326 -5.81 33.86 -15.04
N GLU A 327 -6.67 32.90 -14.73
CA GLU A 327 -7.11 32.67 -13.37
C GLU A 327 -5.94 32.23 -12.47
N GLN A 328 -5.88 32.83 -11.27
CA GLN A 328 -4.75 32.69 -10.36
C GLN A 328 -4.95 31.52 -9.38
N TYR A 329 -3.83 30.96 -8.90
CA TYR A 329 -3.83 30.04 -7.76
C TYR A 329 -4.27 30.74 -6.49
N ALA A 330 -5.00 30.04 -5.62
CA ALA A 330 -5.45 30.59 -4.36
C ALA A 330 -5.32 29.59 -3.20
N LEU A 331 -4.99 30.13 -2.00
CA LEU A 331 -5.03 29.42 -0.70
C LEU A 331 -6.19 29.99 0.13
N THR A 332 -7.08 29.11 0.57
CA THR A 332 -8.26 29.54 1.35
C THR A 332 -8.50 28.63 2.55
N PRO A 333 -8.44 29.16 3.78
CA PRO A 333 -7.91 30.49 4.12
C PRO A 333 -6.38 30.53 4.05
N ALA A 334 -5.77 31.70 3.84
CA ALA A 334 -4.32 31.87 3.86
C ALA A 334 -3.71 31.76 5.28
N ILE A 335 -4.51 31.98 6.30
CA ILE A 335 -4.18 31.75 7.73
C ILE A 335 -5.33 30.99 8.36
N ASN A 336 -5.00 29.93 9.10
CA ASN A 336 -5.97 29.13 9.83
C ASN A 336 -5.46 28.79 11.24
N THR A 337 -6.38 28.40 12.13
CA THR A 337 -6.05 28.01 13.51
C THR A 337 -6.27 26.53 13.69
N THR A 338 -5.39 25.86 14.42
CA THR A 338 -5.51 24.42 14.69
C THR A 338 -6.69 24.10 15.60
N ASP A 339 -7.39 23.02 15.29
CA ASP A 339 -8.47 22.43 16.07
C ASP A 339 -7.97 21.68 17.32
N ALA A 340 -8.88 21.01 18.04
CA ALA A 340 -8.56 20.20 19.22
C ALA A 340 -7.60 19.04 18.94
N ASN A 341 -7.50 18.56 17.70
CA ASN A 341 -6.60 17.51 17.25
C ASN A 341 -5.25 18.07 16.75
N GLY A 342 -5.06 19.39 16.89
CA GLY A 342 -3.89 20.10 16.40
C GLY A 342 -3.88 20.26 14.88
N GLN A 343 -5.02 20.13 14.19
CA GLN A 343 -5.12 20.14 12.73
C GLN A 343 -5.63 21.48 12.22
N ALA A 344 -5.01 21.97 11.13
CA ALA A 344 -5.50 23.08 10.34
C ALA A 344 -5.54 22.66 8.87
N VAL A 345 -6.64 23.00 8.20
CA VAL A 345 -6.87 22.63 6.80
C VAL A 345 -6.76 23.90 5.95
N VAL A 346 -6.14 23.78 4.79
CA VAL A 346 -6.14 24.78 3.73
C VAL A 346 -6.69 24.16 2.45
N ASN A 347 -7.64 24.83 1.82
CA ASN A 347 -8.08 24.51 0.46
C ASN A 347 -7.15 25.22 -0.54
N VAL A 348 -6.70 24.47 -1.51
CA VAL A 348 -5.84 24.98 -2.59
C VAL A 348 -6.61 24.91 -3.88
N LYS A 349 -6.80 26.05 -4.53
CA LYS A 349 -7.42 26.15 -5.85
C LYS A 349 -6.35 26.30 -6.92
N ALA A 350 -6.48 25.56 -8.04
CA ALA A 350 -5.61 25.66 -9.19
C ALA A 350 -5.81 26.98 -9.94
N GLY A 351 -4.74 27.46 -10.56
CA GLY A 351 -4.79 28.50 -11.60
C GLY A 351 -4.99 27.91 -12.99
N ALA A 352 -5.14 28.77 -13.99
CA ALA A 352 -5.34 28.35 -15.37
C ALA A 352 -4.05 27.86 -16.06
N ILE A 353 -2.88 28.27 -15.62
CA ILE A 353 -1.59 27.81 -16.14
C ILE A 353 -1.07 26.71 -15.25
N PRO A 354 -0.90 25.48 -15.74
CA PRO A 354 -0.44 24.35 -14.92
C PRO A 354 0.99 24.52 -14.42
N VAL A 355 1.16 24.52 -13.12
CA VAL A 355 2.47 24.56 -12.45
C VAL A 355 2.44 23.58 -11.29
N PRO A 356 3.37 22.61 -11.22
CA PRO A 356 3.50 21.79 -10.03
C PRO A 356 3.98 22.66 -8.86
N PHE A 357 3.35 22.49 -7.71
CA PHE A 357 3.65 23.30 -6.54
C PHE A 357 3.59 22.50 -5.25
N ARG A 358 4.00 23.13 -4.17
CA ARG A 358 3.84 22.66 -2.79
C ARG A 358 3.25 23.77 -1.94
N VAL A 359 2.67 23.42 -0.81
CA VAL A 359 2.25 24.39 0.19
C VAL A 359 3.18 24.32 1.38
N ILE A 360 3.73 25.46 1.76
CA ILE A 360 4.49 25.64 2.99
C ILE A 360 3.52 26.12 4.06
N ALA A 361 3.52 25.46 5.20
CA ALA A 361 2.80 25.88 6.39
C ALA A 361 3.80 26.21 7.49
N TYR A 362 3.63 27.32 8.17
CA TYR A 362 4.47 27.72 9.30
C TYR A 362 3.65 28.36 10.40
N LEU A 363 4.15 28.26 11.63
CA LEU A 363 3.51 28.97 12.76
C LEU A 363 3.66 30.46 12.56
N THR A 364 2.58 31.22 12.59
CA THR A 364 2.56 32.67 12.37
C THR A 364 3.49 33.43 13.33
N ASN A 365 3.60 32.97 14.57
CA ASN A 365 4.45 33.55 15.62
C ASN A 365 5.86 32.95 15.71
N LYS A 366 6.13 31.84 14.98
CA LYS A 366 7.43 31.13 14.95
C LYS A 366 7.67 30.55 13.54
N PRO A 367 8.01 31.39 12.55
CA PRO A 367 8.14 30.96 11.15
C PRO A 367 9.23 29.91 10.88
N GLU A 368 10.14 29.72 11.82
CA GLU A 368 11.16 28.67 11.79
C GLU A 368 10.55 27.26 11.92
N ILE A 369 9.39 27.14 12.57
CA ILE A 369 8.64 25.87 12.68
C ILE A 369 7.73 25.79 11.47
N ARG A 370 8.16 25.02 10.47
CA ARG A 370 7.48 24.92 9.18
C ARG A 370 7.48 23.50 8.65
N ALA A 371 6.52 23.20 7.79
CA ALA A 371 6.45 21.99 7.00
C ALA A 371 6.04 22.29 5.56
N THR A 372 6.42 21.40 4.66
CA THR A 372 6.06 21.49 3.25
C THR A 372 5.25 20.28 2.87
N SER A 373 4.17 20.46 2.11
CA SER A 373 3.32 19.39 1.61
C SER A 373 4.06 18.49 0.60
N LYS A 374 3.49 17.33 0.28
CA LYS A 374 3.82 16.63 -0.95
C LYS A 374 3.55 17.52 -2.16
N PRO A 375 4.21 17.29 -3.30
CA PRO A 375 3.94 18.03 -4.52
C PRO A 375 2.51 17.77 -4.98
N ILE A 376 1.89 18.79 -5.52
CA ILE A 376 0.59 18.75 -6.19
C ILE A 376 0.85 19.07 -7.65
N SER A 377 0.39 18.20 -8.53
CA SER A 377 0.41 18.39 -9.98
C SER A 377 -0.91 19.02 -10.42
N VAL A 378 -0.82 19.94 -11.35
CA VAL A 378 -1.99 20.54 -11.99
C VAL A 378 -2.00 20.09 -13.44
N SER A 379 -3.06 19.39 -13.85
CA SER A 379 -3.28 18.97 -15.22
C SER A 379 -4.20 19.94 -15.94
N MET A 380 -4.00 20.12 -17.24
CA MET A 380 -4.91 20.86 -18.10
C MET A 380 -6.31 20.26 -18.13
N GLY A 381 -6.42 18.96 -17.88
CA GLY A 381 -7.67 18.22 -17.94
C GLY A 381 -8.03 17.70 -19.33
N PHE A 382 -7.24 18.02 -20.33
CA PHE A 382 -7.39 17.57 -21.71
C PHE A 382 -6.11 16.93 -22.19
N PRO A 383 -6.18 15.85 -23.00
CA PRO A 383 -5.02 15.31 -23.66
C PRO A 383 -4.40 16.31 -24.63
N ASP A 384 -3.09 16.26 -24.73
CA ASP A 384 -2.30 17.00 -25.71
C ASP A 384 -1.90 16.07 -26.86
N ASN A 385 -1.84 16.60 -28.05
CA ASN A 385 -1.56 15.82 -29.25
C ASN A 385 -0.22 15.07 -29.19
N ASP A 386 0.82 15.68 -28.60
CA ASP A 386 2.15 15.10 -28.50
C ASP A 386 2.27 14.09 -27.33
N SER A 387 1.29 14.05 -26.45
CA SER A 387 1.27 13.23 -25.23
C SER A 387 0.23 12.10 -25.28
N PHE A 388 -0.02 11.59 -26.47
CA PHE A 388 -0.98 10.54 -26.77
C PHE A 388 -0.27 9.29 -27.27
N THR A 389 -0.12 8.28 -26.44
CA THR A 389 0.60 7.05 -26.78
C THR A 389 -0.36 5.89 -26.97
N PHE A 390 -0.19 5.18 -28.08
CA PHE A 390 -0.94 4.00 -28.45
C PHE A 390 0.01 2.81 -28.54
N SER A 391 -0.28 1.71 -27.86
CA SER A 391 0.55 0.51 -27.83
C SER A 391 -0.28 -0.76 -27.92
N ALA A 392 0.28 -1.78 -28.54
CA ALA A 392 -0.30 -3.11 -28.69
C ALA A 392 0.48 -4.12 -27.83
N GLY A 393 -0.19 -5.13 -27.33
CA GLY A 393 0.44 -6.27 -26.71
C GLY A 393 1.22 -7.10 -27.74
N ARG A 394 0.61 -7.30 -28.91
CA ARG A 394 1.19 -8.04 -30.05
C ARG A 394 0.79 -7.38 -31.36
N TYR A 395 1.66 -7.44 -32.37
CA TYR A 395 1.35 -6.93 -33.70
C TYR A 395 0.82 -8.03 -34.64
N ASN A 396 1.16 -9.29 -34.43
CA ASN A 396 0.80 -10.42 -35.29
C ASN A 396 0.15 -11.55 -34.47
N ILE A 397 -1.16 -11.66 -34.57
CA ILE A 397 -1.96 -12.66 -33.86
C ILE A 397 -2.47 -13.73 -34.83
N GLU A 398 -2.79 -14.95 -34.33
CA GLU A 398 -3.25 -16.07 -35.15
C GLU A 398 -4.71 -15.91 -35.58
N GLY A 399 -5.03 -14.74 -36.12
CA GLY A 399 -6.39 -14.31 -36.45
C GLY A 399 -6.90 -14.67 -37.83
N ALA A 400 -6.04 -15.12 -38.77
CA ALA A 400 -6.46 -15.38 -40.15
C ALA A 400 -7.51 -16.49 -40.21
N GLY A 401 -7.28 -17.59 -39.50
CA GLY A 401 -8.16 -18.76 -39.49
C GLY A 401 -9.14 -18.80 -38.30
N TYR A 402 -8.98 -17.93 -37.30
CA TYR A 402 -9.73 -17.95 -36.06
C TYR A 402 -10.40 -16.60 -35.80
N ALA A 403 -11.59 -16.64 -35.20
CA ALA A 403 -12.39 -15.44 -34.92
C ALA A 403 -12.36 -15.02 -33.44
N ASP A 404 -11.56 -15.68 -32.61
CA ASP A 404 -11.51 -15.53 -31.15
C ASP A 404 -10.11 -15.21 -30.60
N GLU A 405 -9.16 -14.90 -31.49
CA GLU A 405 -7.87 -14.38 -31.06
C GLU A 405 -8.01 -12.95 -30.62
N THR A 406 -7.42 -12.66 -29.45
CA THR A 406 -7.51 -11.33 -28.83
C THR A 406 -6.14 -10.73 -28.63
N ASP A 407 -6.07 -9.41 -28.68
CA ASP A 407 -4.92 -8.64 -28.24
C ASP A 407 -5.35 -7.42 -27.42
N THR A 408 -4.51 -7.05 -26.47
CA THR A 408 -4.77 -5.89 -25.61
C THR A 408 -4.08 -4.66 -26.17
N ILE A 409 -4.86 -3.61 -26.31
CA ILE A 409 -4.42 -2.28 -26.70
C ILE A 409 -4.40 -1.41 -25.46
N THR A 410 -3.32 -0.67 -25.28
CA THR A 410 -3.18 0.29 -24.16
C THR A 410 -2.97 1.69 -24.72
N MET A 411 -3.80 2.61 -24.25
CA MET A 411 -3.67 4.03 -24.49
C MET A 411 -3.15 4.71 -23.23
N GLN A 412 -2.18 5.59 -23.40
CA GLN A 412 -1.72 6.49 -22.33
C GLN A 412 -1.88 7.93 -22.80
N LEU A 413 -2.59 8.71 -22.02
CA LEU A 413 -2.91 10.09 -22.33
C LEU A 413 -2.41 11.00 -21.23
N SER A 414 -1.75 12.06 -21.64
CA SER A 414 -1.29 13.11 -20.73
C SER A 414 -1.61 14.49 -21.33
N ASP A 415 -1.58 15.50 -20.49
CA ASP A 415 -1.59 16.89 -20.97
C ASP A 415 -0.17 17.27 -21.49
N ARG A 416 -0.03 18.45 -22.06
CA ARG A 416 1.26 18.95 -22.59
C ARG A 416 2.39 19.09 -21.53
N PHE A 417 2.07 18.97 -20.25
CA PHE A 417 3.02 18.98 -19.13
C PHE A 417 3.30 17.57 -18.60
N ASN A 418 2.87 16.53 -19.32
CA ASN A 418 2.98 15.12 -18.95
C ASN A 418 2.24 14.75 -17.65
N ASN A 419 1.21 15.50 -17.27
CA ASN A 419 0.31 15.07 -16.22
C ASN A 419 -0.76 14.15 -16.79
N PRO A 420 -1.17 13.08 -16.08
CA PRO A 420 -2.24 12.22 -16.58
C PRO A 420 -3.54 13.00 -16.76
N VAL A 421 -4.28 12.68 -17.81
CA VAL A 421 -5.63 13.22 -18.01
C VAL A 421 -6.59 12.72 -16.93
N PRO A 422 -7.72 13.40 -16.71
CA PRO A 422 -8.71 13.00 -15.70
C PRO A 422 -9.23 11.59 -15.92
N ASP A 423 -9.59 10.92 -14.82
CA ASP A 423 -10.38 9.70 -14.86
C ASP A 423 -11.73 9.99 -15.53
N GLY A 424 -12.15 9.14 -16.44
CA GLY A 424 -13.39 9.33 -17.18
C GLY A 424 -13.22 9.95 -18.57
N THR A 425 -12.00 10.30 -19.01
CA THR A 425 -11.76 10.73 -20.40
C THR A 425 -12.03 9.56 -21.35
N VAL A 426 -12.89 9.78 -22.36
CA VAL A 426 -13.30 8.75 -23.31
C VAL A 426 -12.38 8.75 -24.52
N VAL A 427 -11.75 7.61 -24.81
CA VAL A 427 -11.03 7.35 -26.05
C VAL A 427 -11.90 6.50 -26.95
N SER A 428 -12.11 6.93 -28.17
CA SER A 428 -12.89 6.21 -29.18
C SER A 428 -11.97 5.45 -30.13
N PHE A 429 -12.44 4.30 -30.61
CA PHE A 429 -11.72 3.48 -31.57
C PHE A 429 -12.56 3.17 -32.79
N THR A 430 -11.90 3.07 -33.91
CA THR A 430 -12.45 2.42 -35.11
C THR A 430 -11.42 1.44 -35.63
N THR A 431 -11.87 0.38 -36.30
CA THR A 431 -11.00 -0.68 -36.81
C THR A 431 -11.44 -1.08 -38.22
N GLU A 432 -10.48 -1.33 -39.09
CA GLU A 432 -10.70 -1.83 -40.43
C GLU A 432 -11.23 -3.26 -40.44
N GLY A 433 -10.80 -4.06 -39.47
CA GLY A 433 -11.22 -5.46 -39.34
C GLY A 433 -11.29 -5.93 -37.90
N GLY A 434 -11.99 -7.04 -37.67
CA GLY A 434 -12.22 -7.54 -36.34
C GLY A 434 -13.26 -6.73 -35.53
N SER A 435 -13.19 -6.79 -34.23
CA SER A 435 -13.99 -5.98 -33.33
C SER A 435 -13.14 -5.47 -32.19
N ILE A 436 -13.42 -4.25 -31.73
CA ILE A 436 -12.73 -3.64 -30.61
C ILE A 436 -13.70 -3.34 -29.47
N LYS A 437 -13.30 -3.68 -28.25
CA LYS A 437 -14.08 -3.49 -27.04
C LYS A 437 -13.20 -2.87 -25.94
N GLY A 438 -13.64 -1.75 -25.39
CA GLY A 438 -12.96 -1.12 -24.26
C GLY A 438 -13.10 -1.93 -22.96
N ASP A 439 -12.05 -1.94 -22.18
CA ASP A 439 -12.03 -2.49 -20.81
C ASP A 439 -12.74 -1.50 -19.89
N GLN A 440 -13.90 -1.91 -19.39
CA GLN A 440 -14.63 -1.18 -18.35
C GLN A 440 -14.69 -2.08 -17.12
N ASP A 441 -14.57 -1.50 -15.94
CA ASP A 441 -14.61 -2.17 -14.63
C ASP A 441 -15.96 -2.88 -14.32
N SER A 442 -16.86 -2.98 -15.27
CA SER A 442 -18.14 -3.69 -15.14
C SER A 442 -18.45 -4.46 -16.43
N ASP A 443 -19.25 -5.53 -16.32
CA ASP A 443 -19.70 -6.47 -17.36
C ASP A 443 -20.30 -5.84 -18.66
N GLN A 444 -20.23 -4.54 -18.80
CA GLN A 444 -20.79 -3.73 -19.87
C GLN A 444 -19.72 -2.97 -20.67
N GLY A 445 -18.58 -3.58 -20.99
CA GLY A 445 -17.60 -2.92 -21.86
C GLY A 445 -18.26 -2.35 -23.11
N THR A 446 -18.05 -1.04 -23.38
CA THR A 446 -18.61 -0.36 -24.55
C THR A 446 -17.84 -0.76 -25.81
N THR A 447 -18.56 -1.13 -26.86
CA THR A 447 -17.95 -1.40 -28.17
C THR A 447 -17.37 -0.10 -28.71
N GLY A 448 -16.10 -0.08 -29.11
CA GLY A 448 -15.47 1.05 -29.79
C GLY A 448 -15.04 2.22 -28.89
N SER A 449 -15.01 2.07 -27.57
CA SER A 449 -14.43 3.11 -26.69
C SER A 449 -13.93 2.54 -25.37
N CYS A 450 -12.97 3.21 -24.74
CA CYS A 450 -12.54 2.96 -23.36
C CYS A 450 -12.52 4.26 -22.56
N ILE A 451 -12.47 4.15 -21.22
CA ILE A 451 -12.46 5.28 -20.30
C ILE A 451 -11.16 5.25 -19.50
N THR A 452 -10.51 6.41 -19.39
CA THR A 452 -9.23 6.52 -18.70
C THR A 452 -9.36 6.34 -17.19
N LYS A 453 -8.33 5.77 -16.61
CA LYS A 453 -8.04 5.75 -15.17
C LYS A 453 -6.55 6.02 -14.96
N ASN A 454 -6.22 7.08 -14.24
CA ASN A 454 -4.84 7.58 -14.12
C ASN A 454 -4.17 7.83 -15.49
N GLY A 455 -4.91 8.35 -16.46
CA GLY A 455 -4.43 8.59 -17.82
C GLY A 455 -4.26 7.34 -18.68
N LEU A 456 -4.57 6.15 -18.17
CA LEU A 456 -4.50 4.87 -18.91
C LEU A 456 -5.89 4.36 -19.24
N CYS A 457 -6.00 3.74 -20.42
CA CYS A 457 -7.23 3.09 -20.86
C CYS A 457 -6.88 1.90 -21.74
N ASN A 458 -7.58 0.80 -21.59
CA ASN A 458 -7.32 -0.43 -22.33
C ASN A 458 -8.51 -0.79 -23.21
N ALA A 459 -8.21 -1.44 -24.32
CA ALA A 459 -9.20 -2.05 -25.19
C ALA A 459 -8.72 -3.42 -25.65
N THR A 460 -9.64 -4.28 -26.05
CA THR A 460 -9.34 -5.60 -26.60
C THR A 460 -9.78 -5.65 -28.06
N LEU A 461 -8.83 -5.89 -28.95
CA LEU A 461 -9.07 -6.23 -30.35
C LEU A 461 -9.31 -7.73 -30.44
N THR A 462 -10.37 -8.14 -31.16
CA THR A 462 -10.71 -9.55 -31.40
C THR A 462 -10.79 -9.80 -32.89
N SER A 463 -10.19 -10.88 -33.40
CA SER A 463 -10.08 -11.24 -34.82
C SER A 463 -11.38 -11.74 -35.44
N THR A 464 -12.52 -11.13 -35.13
CA THR A 464 -13.82 -11.44 -35.75
C THR A 464 -13.89 -10.94 -37.19
N ASN A 465 -14.96 -11.26 -37.93
CA ASN A 465 -15.24 -10.64 -39.23
C ASN A 465 -15.75 -9.18 -39.04
N PRO A 466 -15.44 -8.28 -39.99
CA PRO A 466 -14.71 -8.51 -41.24
C PRO A 466 -13.22 -8.70 -41.04
N LYS A 467 -12.57 -9.40 -41.97
CA LYS A 467 -11.10 -9.50 -42.02
C LYS A 467 -10.66 -9.00 -43.42
N PRO A 468 -9.75 -8.02 -43.48
CA PRO A 468 -9.19 -7.56 -44.74
C PRO A 468 -8.48 -8.69 -45.48
N ASP A 469 -8.58 -8.72 -46.81
CA ASP A 469 -8.02 -9.79 -47.65
C ASP A 469 -6.49 -9.87 -47.55
N ASN A 470 -5.81 -8.74 -47.28
CA ASN A 470 -4.37 -8.68 -47.02
C ASN A 470 -4.00 -9.13 -45.60
N GLY A 471 -5.00 -9.34 -44.71
CA GLY A 471 -4.81 -9.71 -43.32
C GLY A 471 -4.28 -8.58 -42.45
N ARG A 472 -4.11 -7.37 -42.95
CA ARG A 472 -3.64 -6.19 -42.22
C ARG A 472 -4.83 -5.39 -41.73
N VAL A 473 -4.78 -5.00 -40.47
CA VAL A 473 -5.91 -4.36 -39.77
C VAL A 473 -5.41 -3.12 -39.10
N THR A 474 -5.77 -1.98 -39.63
CA THR A 474 -5.51 -0.70 -38.98
C THR A 474 -6.56 -0.44 -37.90
N VAL A 475 -6.08 -0.09 -36.71
CA VAL A 475 -6.92 0.41 -35.59
C VAL A 475 -6.58 1.87 -35.37
N LEU A 476 -7.57 2.73 -35.48
CA LEU A 476 -7.52 4.15 -35.21
C LEU A 476 -8.08 4.39 -33.79
N ALA A 477 -7.32 5.10 -32.95
CA ALA A 477 -7.78 5.66 -31.70
C ALA A 477 -7.87 7.18 -31.81
N TYR A 478 -8.91 7.80 -31.25
CA TYR A 478 -9.07 9.25 -31.28
C TYR A 478 -9.75 9.76 -30.00
N VAL A 479 -9.39 10.98 -29.63
CA VAL A 479 -9.85 11.63 -28.40
C VAL A 479 -9.91 13.15 -28.60
N GLN A 480 -10.85 13.79 -27.92
CA GLN A 480 -10.92 15.25 -27.90
C GLN A 480 -9.83 15.83 -26.98
N GLY A 481 -9.12 16.85 -27.46
CA GLY A 481 -8.03 17.45 -26.69
C GLY A 481 -7.55 18.80 -27.25
N GLU A 482 -6.37 19.22 -26.81
CA GLU A 482 -5.73 20.48 -27.18
C GLU A 482 -4.65 20.26 -28.26
N GLU A 483 -4.50 21.23 -29.14
CA GLU A 483 -3.34 21.27 -30.03
C GLU A 483 -2.06 21.61 -29.29
N SER A 484 -0.95 21.13 -29.81
CA SER A 484 0.38 21.47 -29.29
C SER A 484 0.94 22.71 -29.96
N PHE A 485 1.73 23.49 -29.23
CA PHE A 485 2.51 24.59 -29.78
C PHE A 485 3.93 24.57 -29.23
N PHE A 486 4.86 25.19 -29.95
CA PHE A 486 6.23 25.35 -29.51
C PHE A 486 6.38 26.63 -28.68
N ASP A 487 6.56 26.49 -27.37
CA ASP A 487 6.75 27.59 -26.42
C ASP A 487 8.20 28.11 -26.52
N VAL A 488 8.42 29.15 -27.31
CA VAL A 488 9.75 29.69 -27.61
C VAL A 488 10.33 30.44 -26.43
N ASN A 489 9.52 31.18 -25.69
CA ASN A 489 9.93 32.01 -24.58
C ASN A 489 9.87 31.32 -23.21
N GLY A 490 9.30 30.10 -23.14
CA GLY A 490 9.25 29.26 -21.93
C GLY A 490 8.26 29.74 -20.88
N ASN A 491 7.28 30.56 -21.25
CA ASN A 491 6.31 31.15 -20.31
C ASN A 491 5.03 30.31 -20.14
N LYS A 492 4.93 29.19 -20.86
CA LYS A 492 3.81 28.24 -20.86
C LYS A 492 2.48 28.78 -21.43
N VAL A 493 2.53 29.83 -22.18
CA VAL A 493 1.35 30.49 -22.79
C VAL A 493 1.65 30.71 -24.26
N PHE A 494 0.68 30.40 -25.14
CA PHE A 494 0.77 30.74 -26.56
C PHE A 494 0.55 32.25 -26.74
N ASP A 495 1.63 33.00 -26.95
CA ASP A 495 1.62 34.45 -27.06
C ASP A 495 2.50 34.98 -28.23
N GLN A 496 2.64 36.30 -28.28
CA GLN A 496 3.42 36.97 -29.33
C GLN A 496 4.86 36.48 -29.40
N GLY A 497 5.43 36.00 -28.28
CA GLY A 497 6.80 35.50 -28.20
C GLY A 497 7.01 34.19 -28.96
N ASP A 498 5.93 33.44 -29.20
CA ASP A 498 5.96 32.11 -29.87
C ASP A 498 5.78 32.26 -31.39
N LEU A 499 5.41 33.41 -31.87
CA LEU A 499 5.29 33.68 -33.30
C LEU A 499 6.66 33.98 -33.91
N ILE A 500 7.30 32.99 -34.52
CA ILE A 500 8.64 33.13 -35.15
C ILE A 500 8.56 34.04 -36.35
N GLY A 501 9.40 35.08 -36.37
CA GLY A 501 9.59 36.00 -37.52
C GLY A 501 8.53 37.07 -37.68
N VAL A 502 7.60 37.21 -36.76
CA VAL A 502 6.63 38.32 -36.75
C VAL A 502 7.21 39.47 -35.95
N GLY A 503 7.75 40.49 -36.65
CA GLY A 503 8.17 41.74 -36.00
C GLY A 503 6.96 42.43 -35.34
N SER A 504 7.23 43.17 -34.27
CA SER A 504 6.23 43.90 -33.46
C SER A 504 5.38 44.97 -34.23
N SER A 505 5.60 45.13 -35.52
CA SER A 505 4.96 46.13 -36.39
C SER A 505 4.08 45.55 -37.51
N GLN A 506 3.89 44.23 -37.58
CA GLN A 506 3.09 43.63 -38.65
C GLN A 506 1.61 43.63 -38.34
N ASN A 507 0.79 44.04 -39.30
CA ASN A 507 -0.67 43.94 -39.21
C ASN A 507 -1.12 42.47 -39.22
N ALA A 508 -2.11 42.16 -38.41
CA ALA A 508 -2.64 40.79 -38.29
C ALA A 508 -3.04 40.12 -39.63
N SER A 509 -3.32 40.93 -40.67
CA SER A 509 -3.65 40.46 -42.02
C SER A 509 -2.42 40.03 -42.86
N GLU A 510 -1.20 40.24 -42.40
CA GLU A 510 0.03 39.94 -43.12
C GLU A 510 0.87 38.82 -42.53
N VAL A 511 0.43 38.21 -41.44
CA VAL A 511 1.09 37.00 -40.89
C VAL A 511 0.84 35.84 -41.84
N PRO A 512 1.86 35.33 -42.51
CA PRO A 512 1.66 34.27 -43.47
C PRO A 512 1.12 33.02 -42.73
N THR A 513 0.13 32.38 -43.30
CA THR A 513 -0.47 31.13 -42.81
C THR A 513 0.57 30.05 -42.49
N PHE A 514 1.70 30.05 -43.19
CA PHE A 514 2.79 29.11 -42.97
C PHE A 514 3.56 29.33 -41.67
N MET A 515 3.53 30.54 -41.08
CA MET A 515 4.23 30.81 -39.82
C MET A 515 3.43 30.40 -38.61
N ALA A 516 2.11 30.46 -38.67
CA ALA A 516 1.27 29.83 -37.68
C ALA A 516 1.51 28.31 -37.64
N ASN A 517 1.59 27.67 -38.79
CA ASN A 517 1.83 26.23 -38.94
C ASN A 517 3.25 25.78 -38.52
N ALA A 518 4.21 26.68 -38.40
CA ALA A 518 5.58 26.32 -37.97
C ALA A 518 5.71 26.13 -36.45
N ASN A 519 4.80 26.65 -35.67
CA ASN A 519 4.86 26.66 -34.19
C ASN A 519 3.69 25.96 -33.52
N ILE A 520 2.73 25.48 -34.27
CA ILE A 520 1.59 24.71 -33.79
C ILE A 520 1.50 23.36 -34.52
N VAL A 521 1.05 22.35 -33.83
CA VAL A 521 0.62 21.10 -34.42
C VAL A 521 -0.86 21.22 -34.72
N ASP A 522 -1.15 21.75 -35.90
CA ASP A 522 -2.52 22.01 -36.37
C ASP A 522 -3.13 20.70 -36.86
N VAL A 523 -4.15 20.20 -36.20
CA VAL A 523 -4.76 18.91 -36.45
C VAL A 523 -6.11 19.03 -37.14
N GLY A 524 -6.30 18.26 -38.20
CA GLY A 524 -7.59 18.11 -38.86
C GLY A 524 -8.41 16.93 -38.29
N GLU A 525 -9.52 16.62 -38.96
CA GLU A 525 -10.31 15.46 -38.58
C GLU A 525 -9.53 14.17 -38.67
N PRO A 526 -9.66 13.26 -37.67
CA PRO A 526 -8.96 11.98 -37.64
C PRO A 526 -9.30 11.10 -38.83
N TYR A 527 -8.31 10.39 -39.34
CA TYR A 527 -8.53 9.41 -40.42
C TYR A 527 -7.71 8.15 -40.16
N MET A 528 -8.23 7.06 -40.68
CA MET A 528 -7.59 5.76 -40.63
C MET A 528 -6.89 5.55 -41.99
N ASP A 529 -5.56 5.64 -41.98
CA ASP A 529 -4.73 5.31 -43.12
C ASP A 529 -4.67 3.77 -43.25
N THR A 530 -5.38 3.25 -44.24
CA THR A 530 -5.45 1.81 -44.53
C THR A 530 -4.37 1.36 -45.52
N ASN A 531 -3.54 2.28 -46.00
CA ASN A 531 -2.51 2.05 -47.02
C ASN A 531 -1.15 2.61 -46.57
N VAL A 532 -0.68 2.17 -45.46
CA VAL A 532 0.54 2.64 -44.74
C VAL A 532 1.82 2.76 -45.61
N ASP A 533 1.81 2.19 -46.84
CA ASP A 533 2.98 2.20 -47.72
C ASP A 533 3.08 3.47 -48.60
N ASP A 534 2.10 4.39 -48.59
CA ASP A 534 2.07 5.59 -49.47
C ASP A 534 2.42 6.91 -48.78
N GLY A 535 2.69 6.89 -47.44
CA GLY A 535 3.32 7.99 -46.73
C GLY A 535 2.36 8.92 -46.02
N ASP A 536 1.56 8.43 -45.08
CA ASP A 536 0.77 9.15 -44.05
C ASP A 536 -0.12 10.31 -44.55
N ALA A 537 -0.45 10.34 -45.86
CA ALA A 537 -1.31 11.37 -46.43
C ALA A 537 -2.73 10.84 -46.67
N PHE A 538 -3.73 11.56 -46.17
CA PHE A 538 -5.14 11.22 -46.41
C PHE A 538 -5.45 11.12 -47.93
N ILE A 539 -5.92 9.94 -48.37
CA ILE A 539 -6.37 9.70 -49.72
C ILE A 539 -7.88 9.52 -49.75
N ALA A 540 -8.59 10.53 -50.26
CA ALA A 540 -10.03 10.48 -50.42
C ALA A 540 -10.50 9.25 -51.20
N LYS A 541 -11.48 8.50 -50.67
CA LYS A 541 -12.04 7.24 -51.17
C LYS A 541 -11.26 5.97 -50.84
N ILE A 542 -10.08 6.08 -50.27
CA ILE A 542 -9.29 4.95 -49.72
C ILE A 542 -9.41 4.97 -48.20
N ASP A 543 -9.05 6.08 -47.61
CA ASP A 543 -9.04 6.23 -46.14
C ASP A 543 -10.39 6.60 -45.59
N GLN A 544 -10.69 6.06 -44.43
CA GLN A 544 -11.89 6.42 -43.66
C GLN A 544 -11.54 7.52 -42.67
N PHE A 545 -12.42 8.51 -42.50
CA PHE A 545 -12.21 9.59 -41.55
C PHE A 545 -13.40 9.73 -40.58
N VAL A 546 -13.14 10.40 -39.47
CA VAL A 546 -14.16 10.74 -38.45
C VAL A 546 -14.71 12.12 -38.81
N ASP A 547 -15.86 12.18 -39.47
CA ASP A 547 -16.56 13.41 -39.82
C ASP A 547 -17.22 13.96 -38.55
N SER A 548 -16.55 14.86 -37.85
CA SER A 548 -16.96 15.42 -36.56
C SER A 548 -18.08 16.46 -36.69
N ASN A 549 -18.18 17.10 -37.85
CA ASN A 549 -19.16 18.17 -38.12
C ASN A 549 -20.25 17.77 -39.09
N ASN A 550 -20.22 16.52 -39.62
CA ASN A 550 -21.18 15.95 -40.56
C ASN A 550 -21.28 16.71 -41.92
N ASN A 551 -20.17 17.25 -42.40
CA ASN A 551 -20.15 17.95 -43.68
C ASN A 551 -19.85 17.03 -44.89
N GLY A 552 -19.48 15.77 -44.67
CA GLY A 552 -19.21 14.76 -45.69
C GLY A 552 -17.83 14.88 -46.36
N SER A 553 -16.95 15.70 -45.82
CA SER A 553 -15.58 15.93 -46.29
C SER A 553 -14.62 15.99 -45.13
N ARG A 554 -13.43 15.42 -45.26
CA ARG A 554 -12.43 15.58 -44.24
C ARG A 554 -11.91 17.00 -44.18
N ASP A 555 -12.00 17.64 -43.02
CA ASP A 555 -11.40 18.95 -42.78
C ASP A 555 -9.94 18.82 -42.36
N ALA A 556 -9.09 19.58 -43.05
CA ALA A 556 -7.69 19.74 -42.65
C ALA A 556 -7.60 20.72 -41.42
N GLY A 557 -6.43 20.82 -40.85
CA GLY A 557 -6.17 21.86 -39.83
C GLY A 557 -6.44 23.26 -40.36
N ASP A 558 -6.87 24.15 -39.48
CA ASP A 558 -7.35 25.50 -39.81
C ASP A 558 -6.28 26.61 -39.72
N GLY A 559 -5.08 26.25 -39.29
CA GLY A 559 -3.93 27.16 -39.16
C GLY A 559 -3.94 28.02 -37.88
N THR A 560 -4.84 27.71 -36.94
CA THR A 560 -4.91 28.42 -35.66
C THR A 560 -4.72 27.47 -34.48
N TYR A 561 -4.04 27.94 -33.43
CA TYR A 561 -3.89 27.13 -32.22
C TYR A 561 -5.20 27.04 -31.44
N THR A 562 -5.63 25.85 -31.15
CA THR A 562 -6.82 25.55 -30.34
C THR A 562 -6.44 24.94 -29.00
N GLY A 563 -6.49 25.76 -27.94
CA GLY A 563 -6.10 25.30 -26.59
C GLY A 563 -6.27 26.35 -25.51
N GLN A 564 -6.30 25.91 -24.24
CA GLN A 564 -6.58 26.78 -23.09
C GLN A 564 -5.51 27.86 -22.87
N LEU A 565 -4.29 27.61 -23.29
CA LEU A 565 -3.15 28.51 -23.07
C LEU A 565 -3.03 29.62 -24.11
N CYS A 566 -4.04 29.82 -24.97
CA CYS A 566 -4.16 30.95 -25.88
C CYS A 566 -4.20 32.26 -25.11
N SER A 567 -3.25 33.17 -25.36
CA SER A 567 -3.24 34.51 -24.76
C SER A 567 -4.41 35.35 -25.25
N LYS A 568 -4.86 36.26 -24.42
CA LYS A 568 -5.99 37.15 -24.74
C LYS A 568 -5.71 38.04 -25.97
N ASP A 569 -4.47 38.46 -26.13
CA ASP A 569 -4.04 39.26 -27.29
C ASP A 569 -4.17 38.46 -28.58
N LEU A 570 -3.58 37.26 -28.65
CA LEU A 570 -3.63 36.42 -29.85
C LEU A 570 -5.06 35.92 -30.16
N MET A 571 -5.83 35.64 -29.12
CA MET A 571 -7.26 35.29 -29.29
C MET A 571 -8.07 36.43 -29.93
N THR A 572 -7.84 37.66 -29.48
CA THR A 572 -8.50 38.84 -30.05
C THR A 572 -8.13 39.09 -31.50
N ARG A 573 -6.89 38.69 -31.88
CA ARG A 573 -6.35 38.80 -33.24
C ARG A 573 -6.70 37.60 -34.12
N GLY A 574 -7.35 36.57 -33.60
CA GLY A 574 -7.78 35.39 -34.34
C GLY A 574 -6.67 34.36 -34.62
N PHE A 575 -5.57 34.38 -33.90
CA PHE A 575 -4.46 33.41 -34.06
C PHE A 575 -4.66 32.14 -33.25
N CYS A 576 -5.53 32.18 -32.26
CA CYS A 576 -5.84 31.02 -31.45
C CYS A 576 -7.23 31.11 -30.82
N SER A 577 -7.73 29.96 -30.34
CA SER A 577 -9.02 29.81 -29.68
C SER A 577 -8.89 29.01 -28.42
N ARG A 578 -9.71 29.29 -27.39
CA ARG A 578 -9.87 28.46 -26.20
C ARG A 578 -11.07 27.48 -26.32
N SER A 579 -11.59 27.33 -27.52
CA SER A 579 -12.73 26.43 -27.81
C SER A 579 -12.20 25.07 -28.26
N PHE A 580 -12.57 24.01 -27.53
CA PHE A 580 -12.12 22.65 -27.85
C PHE A 580 -13.11 21.98 -28.79
N VAL A 581 -12.66 21.67 -30.00
CA VAL A 581 -13.39 20.87 -30.98
C VAL A 581 -12.54 19.80 -31.64
N ASN A 582 -11.21 19.83 -31.41
CA ASN A 582 -10.29 19.00 -32.16
C ASN A 582 -10.20 17.59 -31.57
N LEU A 583 -10.14 16.59 -32.46
CA LEU A 583 -9.95 15.20 -32.16
C LEU A 583 -8.52 14.80 -32.58
N PHE A 584 -7.73 14.27 -31.67
CA PHE A 584 -6.42 13.71 -31.98
C PHE A 584 -6.53 12.26 -32.35
N GLN A 585 -5.56 11.78 -33.12
CA GLN A 585 -5.51 10.41 -33.56
C GLN A 585 -4.17 9.76 -33.27
N ALA A 586 -4.21 8.45 -33.07
CA ALA A 586 -3.09 7.55 -33.20
C ALA A 586 -3.58 6.25 -33.84
N GLN A 587 -2.73 5.58 -34.62
CA GLN A 587 -3.10 4.32 -35.26
C GLN A 587 -2.00 3.29 -35.11
N ILE A 588 -2.40 2.03 -35.12
CA ILE A 588 -1.50 0.86 -35.17
C ILE A 588 -2.03 -0.13 -36.18
N GLU A 589 -1.12 -0.68 -37.00
CA GLU A 589 -1.39 -1.79 -37.85
C GLU A 589 -1.21 -3.10 -37.10
N PHE A 590 -2.26 -3.92 -37.06
CA PHE A 590 -2.26 -5.30 -36.58
C PHE A 590 -2.27 -6.26 -37.76
N ILE A 591 -1.82 -7.49 -37.54
CA ILE A 591 -1.85 -8.52 -38.56
C ILE A 591 -2.62 -9.74 -38.06
N PHE A 592 -3.75 -10.02 -38.68
CA PHE A 592 -4.45 -11.28 -38.54
C PHE A 592 -3.77 -12.30 -39.47
N THR A 593 -2.88 -13.06 -38.88
CA THR A 593 -2.00 -13.97 -39.61
C THR A 593 -2.27 -15.44 -39.31
N GLY A 594 -1.51 -16.30 -39.87
CA GLY A 594 -1.51 -17.74 -39.71
C GLY A 594 -0.15 -18.33 -40.11
N LEU A 595 -0.16 -19.57 -40.50
CA LEU A 595 1.02 -20.26 -41.00
C LEU A 595 0.63 -21.16 -42.19
N ASN A 596 0.92 -20.74 -43.40
CA ASN A 596 0.65 -21.55 -44.60
C ASN A 596 1.85 -21.60 -45.57
N ARG A 597 2.95 -20.92 -45.21
CA ARG A 597 4.12 -20.81 -46.05
C ARG A 597 5.39 -20.81 -45.23
N GLN A 598 6.40 -21.56 -45.65
CA GLN A 598 7.73 -21.59 -45.05
C GLN A 598 8.79 -21.78 -46.15
N PRO A 599 9.11 -20.77 -46.97
CA PRO A 599 10.17 -20.86 -47.94
C PRO A 599 11.49 -21.11 -47.23
N VAL A 600 12.31 -21.97 -47.86
CA VAL A 600 13.68 -22.30 -47.41
C VAL A 600 14.62 -22.00 -48.55
N GLU A 601 15.72 -21.35 -48.28
CA GLU A 601 16.75 -21.00 -49.23
C GLU A 601 18.13 -21.42 -48.71
N TRP A 602 19.06 -21.73 -49.59
CA TRP A 602 20.42 -22.05 -49.29
C TRP A 602 21.38 -21.02 -49.88
N TRP A 603 22.49 -20.78 -49.22
CA TRP A 603 23.51 -19.82 -49.66
C TRP A 603 24.49 -20.42 -50.62
N ASN A 604 24.55 -19.91 -51.84
CA ASN A 604 25.56 -20.27 -52.82
C ASN A 604 26.84 -19.44 -52.60
N ASN A 605 27.84 -20.09 -52.03
CA ASN A 605 29.12 -19.42 -51.71
C ASN A 605 29.87 -18.87 -52.92
N THR A 606 29.67 -19.45 -54.13
CA THR A 606 30.31 -18.99 -55.36
C THR A 606 29.60 -17.79 -55.94
N ALA A 607 28.28 -17.85 -56.08
CA ALA A 607 27.49 -16.78 -56.64
C ALA A 607 27.20 -15.66 -55.66
N LYS A 608 27.39 -15.90 -54.35
CA LYS A 608 27.03 -14.98 -53.25
C LYS A 608 25.52 -14.63 -53.24
N THR A 609 24.69 -15.62 -53.56
CA THR A 609 23.23 -15.48 -53.66
C THR A 609 22.52 -16.54 -52.82
N TRP A 610 21.31 -16.20 -52.40
CA TRP A 610 20.37 -17.15 -51.85
C TRP A 610 19.57 -17.81 -52.97
N ASN A 611 19.46 -19.14 -52.92
CA ASN A 611 18.73 -19.94 -53.91
C ASN A 611 17.64 -20.75 -53.22
N ALA A 612 16.47 -20.84 -53.80
CA ALA A 612 15.38 -21.64 -53.26
C ALA A 612 15.79 -23.13 -53.16
N VAL A 613 15.40 -23.74 -52.03
CA VAL A 613 15.51 -25.20 -51.87
C VAL A 613 14.40 -25.87 -52.70
N THR A 614 14.81 -26.84 -53.52
CA THR A 614 13.91 -27.70 -54.31
C THR A 614 14.00 -29.16 -53.81
N THR A 615 13.14 -30.04 -54.30
CA THR A 615 13.17 -31.47 -53.95
C THR A 615 14.50 -32.15 -54.29
N ASP A 616 15.23 -31.59 -55.27
CA ASP A 616 16.51 -32.11 -55.73
C ASP A 616 17.72 -31.42 -55.05
N THR A 617 17.47 -30.52 -54.14
CA THR A 617 18.54 -29.81 -53.45
C THR A 617 19.20 -30.72 -52.39
N GLU A 618 20.46 -31.05 -52.61
CA GLU A 618 21.33 -31.75 -51.69
C GLU A 618 22.41 -30.78 -51.19
N LEU A 619 22.51 -30.57 -49.89
CA LEU A 619 23.52 -29.71 -49.27
C LEU A 619 24.70 -30.57 -48.82
N ASP A 620 25.84 -30.43 -49.47
CA ASP A 620 27.07 -31.10 -49.08
C ASP A 620 27.76 -30.29 -47.97
N VAL A 621 27.75 -30.83 -46.77
CA VAL A 621 28.41 -30.30 -45.59
C VAL A 621 29.63 -31.17 -45.14
N SER A 622 30.01 -32.18 -45.95
CA SER A 622 31.10 -33.12 -45.62
C SER A 622 32.46 -32.47 -45.34
N SER A 623 32.70 -31.29 -45.90
CA SER A 623 33.96 -30.58 -45.77
C SER A 623 33.82 -29.09 -45.44
N LYS A 624 32.63 -28.52 -45.54
CA LYS A 624 32.33 -27.08 -45.37
C LYS A 624 30.99 -26.87 -44.74
N SER A 625 30.88 -25.82 -43.94
CA SER A 625 29.59 -25.39 -43.45
C SER A 625 28.70 -24.91 -44.57
N ALA A 626 27.42 -25.27 -44.56
CA ALA A 626 26.38 -24.71 -45.39
C ALA A 626 25.52 -23.73 -44.60
N TYR A 627 24.96 -22.74 -45.29
CA TYR A 627 24.02 -21.81 -44.70
C TYR A 627 22.67 -21.97 -45.40
N LEU A 628 21.64 -21.95 -44.53
CA LEU A 628 20.23 -21.91 -44.96
C LEU A 628 19.55 -20.73 -44.32
N ARG A 629 18.43 -20.35 -44.89
CA ARG A 629 17.47 -19.46 -44.21
C ARG A 629 16.04 -19.94 -44.48
N PHE A 630 15.16 -19.68 -43.55
CA PHE A 630 13.76 -19.99 -43.71
C PHE A 630 12.92 -18.83 -43.20
N MET A 631 11.70 -18.69 -43.71
CA MET A 631 10.81 -17.59 -43.35
C MET A 631 9.41 -18.15 -43.09
N PRO A 632 9.08 -18.45 -41.80
CA PRO A 632 7.72 -18.79 -41.43
C PRO A 632 6.79 -17.62 -41.71
N SER A 633 5.76 -17.83 -42.53
CA SER A 633 4.92 -16.75 -43.02
C SER A 633 3.54 -17.23 -43.41
N TYR A 634 2.66 -16.27 -43.66
CA TYR A 634 1.31 -16.49 -44.12
C TYR A 634 1.09 -15.69 -45.40
N LEU A 635 0.73 -16.39 -46.50
CA LEU A 635 0.23 -15.74 -47.71
C LEU A 635 -1.24 -15.44 -47.48
N ALA A 636 -1.59 -14.18 -47.49
CA ALA A 636 -2.93 -13.69 -47.22
C ALA A 636 -3.93 -14.07 -48.31
N ALA A 637 -5.21 -13.80 -48.10
CA ALA A 637 -6.31 -14.19 -49.02
C ALA A 637 -6.25 -13.45 -50.35
N ASP A 638 -5.63 -12.28 -50.42
CA ASP A 638 -5.38 -11.51 -51.65
C ASP A 638 -4.38 -12.20 -52.59
N GLY A 639 -3.71 -13.25 -52.12
CA GLY A 639 -2.73 -14.01 -52.91
C GLY A 639 -1.40 -13.29 -53.17
N VAL A 640 -1.19 -12.13 -52.61
CA VAL A 640 -0.01 -11.28 -52.83
C VAL A 640 0.71 -10.95 -51.52
N THR A 641 -0.01 -10.50 -50.51
CA THR A 641 0.55 -10.04 -49.23
C THR A 641 1.12 -11.21 -48.42
N ILE A 642 2.37 -11.05 -48.00
CA ILE A 642 3.05 -12.03 -47.16
C ILE A 642 3.17 -11.44 -45.75
N ASN A 643 2.46 -12.04 -44.83
CA ASN A 643 2.44 -11.67 -43.43
C ASN A 643 3.40 -12.54 -42.59
N PRO A 644 3.93 -12.05 -41.45
CA PRO A 644 4.75 -12.84 -40.52
C PRO A 644 3.95 -14.00 -39.94
N ALA A 645 4.62 -15.03 -39.42
CA ALA A 645 3.96 -16.06 -38.62
C ALA A 645 3.41 -15.43 -37.32
N PRO A 646 2.40 -16.05 -36.66
CA PRO A 646 1.88 -15.57 -35.40
C PRO A 646 2.95 -15.49 -34.32
N GLU A 647 2.90 -14.44 -33.49
CA GLU A 647 3.76 -14.34 -32.32
C GLU A 647 3.62 -15.56 -31.39
N GLY A 648 4.73 -15.99 -30.81
CA GLY A 648 4.78 -17.16 -29.94
C GLY A 648 4.78 -18.48 -30.71
N SER A 649 4.82 -18.45 -32.08
CA SER A 649 5.08 -19.67 -32.86
C SER A 649 6.41 -20.26 -32.45
N THR A 650 6.45 -21.58 -32.26
CA THR A 650 7.66 -22.31 -31.89
C THR A 650 8.33 -22.87 -33.13
N MET A 651 9.65 -22.75 -33.18
CA MET A 651 10.46 -23.27 -34.28
C MET A 651 11.40 -24.34 -33.73
N ALA A 652 11.59 -25.41 -34.50
CA ALA A 652 12.51 -26.46 -34.16
C ALA A 652 13.24 -26.89 -35.45
N VAL A 653 14.53 -27.04 -35.36
CA VAL A 653 15.35 -27.56 -36.47
C VAL A 653 16.09 -28.79 -35.95
N THR A 654 15.86 -29.90 -36.60
CA THR A 654 16.47 -31.20 -36.28
C THR A 654 17.15 -31.79 -37.47
N THR A 655 18.16 -32.57 -37.23
CA THR A 655 18.83 -33.33 -38.27
C THR A 655 18.81 -34.81 -37.93
N ASP A 656 18.62 -35.62 -38.94
CA ASP A 656 18.69 -37.07 -38.94
C ASP A 656 19.95 -37.49 -39.69
N ASN A 657 21.02 -37.86 -39.00
CA ASN A 657 22.31 -38.16 -39.56
C ASN A 657 23.01 -37.05 -40.35
N GLY A 658 23.32 -35.93 -39.74
CA GLY A 658 24.15 -34.93 -40.41
C GLY A 658 24.23 -33.58 -39.70
N GLY A 659 25.45 -33.14 -39.50
CA GLY A 659 25.85 -31.79 -39.15
C GLY A 659 25.38 -31.20 -37.80
N LYS A 660 26.10 -30.22 -37.31
CA LYS A 660 25.69 -29.41 -36.17
C LYS A 660 24.99 -28.14 -36.60
N ILE A 661 23.80 -27.91 -36.06
CA ILE A 661 22.99 -26.76 -36.42
C ILE A 661 23.28 -25.60 -35.46
N ARG A 662 23.42 -24.39 -35.99
CA ARG A 662 23.57 -23.15 -35.26
C ARG A 662 22.81 -22.03 -35.93
N ALA A 663 22.32 -21.10 -35.15
CA ALA A 663 21.75 -19.86 -35.69
C ALA A 663 22.91 -18.93 -36.14
N ALA A 664 23.10 -18.76 -37.44
CA ALA A 664 24.13 -17.89 -38.01
C ALA A 664 23.83 -17.53 -39.45
N CYS A 665 24.13 -16.31 -39.87
CA CYS A 665 24.07 -15.84 -41.26
C CYS A 665 25.46 -15.86 -41.92
N PRO A 666 25.52 -16.02 -43.27
CA PRO A 666 26.80 -16.12 -44.03
C PRO A 666 27.63 -14.82 -44.00
N ASP A 667 26.98 -13.69 -43.76
CA ASP A 667 27.57 -12.34 -43.66
C ASP A 667 27.96 -11.95 -42.22
N GLY A 668 27.76 -12.84 -41.25
CA GLY A 668 27.97 -12.56 -39.85
C GLY A 668 26.91 -11.68 -39.19
N GLY A 669 25.78 -11.43 -39.88
CA GLY A 669 24.66 -10.67 -39.36
C GLY A 669 23.96 -11.34 -38.21
N THR A 670 23.21 -10.54 -37.44
CA THR A 670 22.38 -11.02 -36.33
C THR A 670 21.18 -11.78 -36.86
N THR A 671 20.89 -12.95 -36.29
CA THR A 671 19.70 -13.74 -36.62
C THR A 671 18.96 -14.11 -35.33
N LEU A 672 17.65 -14.37 -35.48
CA LEU A 672 16.88 -14.95 -34.39
C LEU A 672 17.28 -16.41 -34.17
N SER A 673 17.35 -16.84 -32.91
CA SER A 673 17.51 -18.26 -32.61
C SER A 673 16.24 -19.02 -32.99
N TYR A 674 16.39 -20.15 -33.70
CA TYR A 674 15.29 -21.06 -33.99
C TYR A 674 14.76 -21.80 -32.74
N GLU A 675 15.45 -21.68 -31.63
CA GLU A 675 14.98 -22.17 -30.31
C GLU A 675 14.13 -21.16 -29.55
N SER A 676 14.07 -19.90 -30.01
CA SER A 676 13.28 -18.86 -29.43
C SER A 676 11.88 -18.79 -30.05
N PRO A 677 10.85 -18.33 -29.32
CA PRO A 677 9.55 -18.08 -29.91
C PRO A 677 9.63 -16.99 -30.99
N TYR A 678 8.78 -17.09 -32.00
CA TYR A 678 8.67 -16.08 -33.07
C TYR A 678 8.20 -14.74 -32.46
N PRO A 679 8.85 -13.61 -32.78
CA PRO A 679 8.58 -12.35 -32.14
C PRO A 679 7.30 -11.67 -32.65
N SER A 680 6.85 -10.66 -31.90
CA SER A 680 5.84 -9.72 -32.34
C SER A 680 6.42 -8.80 -33.41
N THR A 681 5.86 -8.85 -34.63
CA THR A 681 6.37 -8.08 -35.78
C THR A 681 5.30 -7.88 -36.85
N THR A 682 5.38 -6.77 -37.55
CA THR A 682 4.49 -6.45 -38.68
C THR A 682 5.02 -6.94 -40.03
N ARG A 683 6.29 -7.38 -40.12
CA ARG A 683 6.91 -7.84 -41.35
C ARG A 683 7.56 -9.22 -41.17
N PRO A 684 7.41 -10.14 -42.15
CA PRO A 684 8.12 -11.41 -42.11
C PRO A 684 9.62 -11.20 -42.30
N PHE A 685 10.43 -12.05 -41.72
CA PHE A 685 11.87 -11.99 -41.85
C PHE A 685 12.50 -13.36 -41.96
N TRP A 686 13.73 -13.40 -42.51
CA TRP A 686 14.48 -14.62 -42.69
C TRP A 686 15.25 -14.99 -41.39
N ILE A 687 15.19 -16.29 -41.05
CA ILE A 687 15.95 -16.88 -39.94
C ILE A 687 17.06 -17.71 -40.55
N CYS A 688 18.29 -17.34 -40.27
CA CYS A 688 19.47 -17.99 -40.80
C CYS A 688 19.96 -19.15 -39.92
N LEU A 689 20.37 -20.21 -40.58
CA LEU A 689 20.95 -21.41 -40.00
C LEU A 689 22.30 -21.69 -40.64
N ARG A 690 23.23 -22.16 -39.85
CA ARG A 690 24.49 -22.73 -40.29
C ARG A 690 24.50 -24.20 -39.89
N VAL A 691 24.79 -25.05 -40.84
CA VAL A 691 24.99 -26.49 -40.66
C VAL A 691 26.48 -26.74 -40.80
N ASP A 692 27.14 -27.16 -39.71
CA ASP A 692 28.56 -27.49 -39.65
C ASP A 692 28.74 -28.99 -39.87
N PRO A 693 29.87 -29.47 -40.50
CA PRO A 693 30.17 -30.87 -40.61
C PRO A 693 30.28 -31.57 -39.24
N GLU A 694 29.99 -32.86 -39.20
CA GLU A 694 30.29 -33.67 -38.01
C GLU A 694 31.80 -33.87 -37.87
N THR A 695 32.28 -33.88 -36.64
CA THR A 695 33.74 -33.97 -36.36
C THR A 695 34.32 -35.38 -36.43
N THR A 696 33.52 -36.42 -36.67
CA THR A 696 33.91 -37.81 -36.83
C THR A 696 34.08 -38.16 -38.31
N ALA A 697 35.27 -37.96 -38.84
CA ALA A 697 35.60 -38.24 -40.22
C ALA A 697 35.52 -39.74 -40.56
N ASN A 698 34.97 -40.04 -41.69
CA ASN A 698 35.16 -41.16 -42.61
C ASN A 698 33.92 -41.96 -43.05
N THR A 699 32.74 -41.52 -42.81
CA THR A 699 31.57 -42.10 -43.46
C THR A 699 30.67 -40.97 -43.92
N THR A 700 30.47 -40.83 -45.27
CA THR A 700 29.48 -39.94 -45.85
C THR A 700 28.08 -40.47 -45.51
N HIS A 701 27.38 -39.73 -44.74
CA HIS A 701 25.98 -40.02 -44.41
C HIS A 701 25.07 -39.06 -45.18
N THR A 702 23.94 -39.54 -45.68
CA THR A 702 22.88 -38.71 -46.19
C THR A 702 21.76 -38.68 -45.17
N GLY A 703 21.40 -37.52 -44.71
CA GLY A 703 20.34 -37.30 -43.75
C GLY A 703 19.36 -36.21 -44.20
N VAL A 704 18.41 -35.94 -43.36
CA VAL A 704 17.39 -34.90 -43.59
C VAL A 704 17.44 -33.85 -42.48
N LEU A 705 17.55 -32.60 -42.89
CA LEU A 705 17.27 -31.46 -42.01
C LEU A 705 15.79 -31.16 -42.05
N GLU A 706 15.14 -31.27 -40.93
CA GLU A 706 13.73 -30.94 -40.79
C GLU A 706 13.63 -29.57 -40.06
N ILE A 707 12.93 -28.60 -40.70
CA ILE A 707 12.59 -27.30 -40.12
C ILE A 707 11.09 -27.30 -39.84
N LYS A 708 10.72 -27.28 -38.59
CA LYS A 708 9.33 -27.26 -38.13
C LYS A 708 8.98 -25.89 -37.54
N THR A 709 7.85 -25.35 -37.93
CA THR A 709 7.22 -24.21 -37.24
C THR A 709 5.82 -24.58 -36.81
N SER A 710 5.49 -24.34 -35.57
CA SER A 710 4.16 -24.59 -34.99
C SER A 710 3.60 -23.31 -34.42
N THR A 711 2.39 -22.95 -34.78
CA THR A 711 1.69 -21.80 -34.22
C THR A 711 1.23 -22.05 -32.76
N PRO A 712 0.84 -21.02 -32.00
CA PRO A 712 0.23 -21.21 -30.69
C PRO A 712 -0.98 -22.16 -30.70
N ARG A 713 -1.80 -22.14 -31.74
CA ARG A 713 -2.95 -23.05 -31.92
C ARG A 713 -2.59 -24.40 -32.55
N LYS A 714 -1.29 -24.73 -32.61
CA LYS A 714 -0.77 -26.03 -33.07
C LYS A 714 -0.94 -26.32 -34.54
N LEU A 715 -1.19 -25.30 -35.37
CA LEU A 715 -0.99 -25.47 -36.83
C LEU A 715 0.52 -25.62 -37.10
N MET A 716 0.91 -26.59 -37.91
CA MET A 716 2.32 -26.94 -38.11
C MET A 716 2.67 -26.99 -39.58
N LEU A 717 3.82 -26.41 -39.94
CA LEU A 717 4.51 -26.61 -41.21
C LEU A 717 5.88 -27.23 -40.98
N ALA A 718 6.24 -28.16 -41.84
CA ALA A 718 7.56 -28.78 -41.88
C ALA A 718 8.17 -28.65 -43.27
N SER A 719 9.43 -28.25 -43.36
CA SER A 719 10.24 -28.24 -44.56
C SER A 719 11.41 -29.20 -44.37
N MET A 720 11.69 -30.00 -45.40
CA MET A 720 12.76 -30.99 -45.39
C MET A 720 13.84 -30.63 -46.41
N VAL A 721 15.10 -30.73 -46.01
CA VAL A 721 16.25 -30.48 -46.89
C VAL A 721 17.22 -31.64 -46.76
N THR A 722 17.61 -32.24 -47.89
CA THR A 722 18.60 -33.31 -47.91
C THR A 722 19.99 -32.76 -47.57
N ILE A 723 20.66 -33.38 -46.65
CA ILE A 723 22.02 -33.03 -46.24
C ILE A 723 22.93 -34.25 -46.51
N LYS A 724 24.09 -33.99 -47.03
CA LYS A 724 25.18 -34.95 -47.13
C LYS A 724 26.35 -34.50 -46.31
N ASP A 725 26.65 -35.23 -45.25
CA ASP A 725 27.79 -35.01 -44.39
C ASP A 725 28.97 -35.86 -44.73
#